data_e85dc08b4f02c566acaf043353fe6a31
#
_entry.id   e85dc08b4f02c566acaf043353fe6a31
#
_cell.length_a   1.000
_cell.length_b   1.000
_cell.length_c   1.000
_cell.angle_alpha   90.00
_cell.angle_beta   90.00
_cell.angle_gamma   90.00
#
_symmetry.space_group_name_H-M   'P 1'
#
loop_
_entity.id
_entity.type
_entity.pdbx_description
1 polymer ?
#
loop_
_entity_poly.entity_id
_entity_poly.type
_entity_poly.pdbx_seq_one_letter_code
_entity_poly.pdbx_strand_id
1 'polypeptide(L)'
;MPVNWCEELGTVLSNDEVIDGKSERGGYPVVRKNMKQWVIDQPAFAEKLLEGLNEIDWPESTKDMQRHWIGKSEGVEVDFKIVGGGEFSIYTTCIETIYGITFMVLAPDGQLVKELMPRIENKEEVEAYIAETLKKNDMDRTELNKTKSGCKLKGIYAVNPVNGREVPVFIGDFVLASYGTGAVMAVPTHDQRDFEYAVAHNIPMIQVIDGADVSEHAFEKGDYLGKGCKLINSEEFTGLTVEEAKKAITDKLVGMGIARRKVNYHFREWIFARQRYWGEPVPIVYLEDGSIHVLADDELPLVLPELEDYKGKNGQAPLENAAEWKQYNHNGLKGRRETSTMPGSAGSSWYYMRYIDPDNDKEFADQELLKHWMPVDLYIGGPEHAVGHLMYSRIWNRFLYDKGLSPVKEPFKKLVHQGMILGSNGIKMGKRFPEFVVNPSDIVRDYGADTLRLYEMFMGPLEASKPWSATGVEGAKRFIVRVWNFFTNPDNISDANKDELTMLYHQTVKKVTNDFENLAFNTAISQMMIFVNQLYKTGTCPKEYAEGFIKMLSCICPHVGEELWSVLGHDDTIAYEAWPQFIEELTVEDAVEIAVQINGKTKGVVKVSKDADKDTVLAAAKDAVKEKLTPNIVKEIYVQIGRAHV
;
A
#
# COMPACT_ATOMS: atom_id res chain seq x y z
N MET A 1 -11.40 -11.43 23.75
CA MET A 1 -10.18 -10.73 23.37
C MET A 1 -10.34 -9.22 23.49
N PRO A 2 -9.27 -8.44 23.71
CA PRO A 2 -9.34 -7.00 23.65
C PRO A 2 -9.54 -6.52 22.21
N VAL A 3 -10.49 -5.60 21.99
CA VAL A 3 -10.85 -5.05 20.68
C VAL A 3 -10.86 -3.53 20.70
N ASN A 4 -10.75 -2.91 19.53
CA ASN A 4 -10.86 -1.46 19.35
C ASN A 4 -12.34 -1.08 19.28
N TRP A 5 -12.90 -0.53 20.36
CA TRP A 5 -14.29 -0.10 20.43
C TRP A 5 -14.42 1.40 20.21
N CYS A 6 -15.32 1.80 19.32
CA CYS A 6 -15.69 3.19 19.09
C CYS A 6 -17.16 3.40 19.53
N GLU A 7 -17.36 4.17 20.58
CA GLU A 7 -18.71 4.41 21.15
C GLU A 7 -19.61 5.18 20.18
N GLU A 8 -19.07 6.21 19.53
CA GLU A 8 -19.83 7.05 18.59
C GLU A 8 -20.26 6.29 17.33
N LEU A 9 -19.44 5.34 16.87
CA LEU A 9 -19.80 4.47 15.75
C LEU A 9 -20.59 3.24 16.20
N GLY A 10 -20.62 2.95 17.52
CA GLY A 10 -21.32 1.81 18.11
C GLY A 10 -20.79 0.45 17.66
N THR A 11 -19.52 0.35 17.29
CA THR A 11 -18.96 -0.88 16.71
C THR A 11 -17.48 -1.08 17.03
N VAL A 12 -17.03 -2.30 16.87
CA VAL A 12 -15.61 -2.67 16.89
C VAL A 12 -14.95 -2.30 15.56
N LEU A 13 -13.70 -1.87 15.63
CA LEU A 13 -12.86 -1.51 14.50
C LEU A 13 -11.67 -2.46 14.39
N SER A 14 -11.27 -2.81 13.19
CA SER A 14 -10.00 -3.50 12.93
C SER A 14 -8.81 -2.53 13.10
N ASN A 15 -7.59 -3.05 13.14
CA ASN A 15 -6.41 -2.22 13.43
C ASN A 15 -6.13 -1.19 12.32
N ASP A 16 -6.43 -1.52 11.07
CA ASP A 16 -6.33 -0.63 9.93
C ASP A 16 -7.37 0.50 9.90
N GLU A 17 -8.49 0.34 10.63
CA GLU A 17 -9.53 1.37 10.81
C GLU A 17 -9.23 2.35 11.96
N VAL A 18 -8.08 2.23 12.63
CA VAL A 18 -7.69 3.08 13.76
C VAL A 18 -6.37 3.81 13.46
N ILE A 19 -6.40 5.13 13.46
CA ILE A 19 -5.26 6.01 13.23
C ILE A 19 -5.11 6.93 14.44
N ASP A 20 -3.94 6.92 15.07
CA ASP A 20 -3.63 7.75 16.26
C ASP A 20 -4.70 7.68 17.38
N GLY A 21 -5.17 6.45 17.66
CA GLY A 21 -6.19 6.22 18.70
C GLY A 21 -7.60 6.71 18.35
N LYS A 22 -7.84 7.06 17.08
CA LYS A 22 -9.13 7.53 16.56
C LYS A 22 -9.59 6.66 15.39
N SER A 23 -10.89 6.59 15.20
CA SER A 23 -11.47 5.95 14.02
C SER A 23 -11.08 6.72 12.75
N GLU A 24 -10.69 6.03 11.70
CA GLU A 24 -10.45 6.62 10.38
C GLU A 24 -11.69 7.39 9.90
N ARG A 25 -12.86 6.77 10.06
CA ARG A 25 -14.14 7.41 9.76
C ARG A 25 -14.62 8.26 10.94
N GLY A 26 -14.66 9.56 10.75
CA GLY A 26 -15.21 10.52 11.71
C GLY A 26 -14.23 11.04 12.76
N GLY A 27 -13.06 10.40 12.92
CA GLY A 27 -12.02 10.85 13.86
C GLY A 27 -12.43 10.71 15.33
N TYR A 28 -13.29 9.76 15.66
CA TYR A 28 -13.81 9.54 17.01
C TYR A 28 -12.84 8.77 17.89
N PRO A 29 -12.83 8.98 19.21
CA PRO A 29 -12.00 8.25 20.14
C PRO A 29 -12.27 6.75 20.10
N VAL A 30 -11.22 5.95 20.17
CA VAL A 30 -11.28 4.49 20.22
C VAL A 30 -10.69 4.01 21.53
N VAL A 31 -11.41 3.10 22.21
CA VAL A 31 -11.00 2.52 23.50
C VAL A 31 -10.83 1.02 23.39
N ARG A 32 -9.98 0.45 24.23
CA ARG A 32 -9.83 -1.02 24.34
C ARG A 32 -10.95 -1.59 25.23
N LYS A 33 -11.66 -2.58 24.70
CA LYS A 33 -12.76 -3.28 25.41
C LYS A 33 -12.66 -4.80 25.17
N ASN A 34 -12.89 -5.60 26.20
CA ASN A 34 -12.94 -7.06 26.05
C ASN A 34 -14.30 -7.49 25.51
N MET A 35 -14.31 -8.14 24.34
CA MET A 35 -15.54 -8.65 23.71
C MET A 35 -15.31 -10.02 23.08
N LYS A 36 -16.39 -10.82 22.96
CA LYS A 36 -16.41 -11.97 22.04
C LYS A 36 -16.42 -11.45 20.61
N GLN A 37 -15.60 -12.05 19.73
CA GLN A 37 -15.48 -11.62 18.36
C GLN A 37 -15.25 -12.80 17.43
N TRP A 38 -15.80 -12.72 16.24
CA TRP A 38 -15.36 -13.49 15.09
C TRP A 38 -14.13 -12.81 14.50
N VAL A 39 -13.11 -13.60 14.24
CA VAL A 39 -11.86 -13.15 13.64
C VAL A 39 -11.46 -14.09 12.52
N ILE A 40 -10.75 -13.54 11.53
CA ILE A 40 -10.02 -14.35 10.55
C ILE A 40 -8.58 -14.45 11.01
N ASP A 41 -8.07 -15.67 11.13
CA ASP A 41 -6.68 -15.97 11.48
C ASP A 41 -5.77 -15.64 10.29
N GLN A 42 -5.56 -14.35 10.04
CA GLN A 42 -4.66 -13.90 8.97
C GLN A 42 -3.18 -14.17 9.26
N PRO A 43 -2.68 -14.29 10.52
CA PRO A 43 -1.32 -14.73 10.78
C PRO A 43 -0.97 -16.09 10.17
N ALA A 44 -1.94 -17.01 10.05
CA ALA A 44 -1.76 -18.30 9.38
C ALA A 44 -1.35 -18.19 7.90
N PHE A 45 -1.59 -17.03 7.27
CA PHE A 45 -1.23 -16.74 5.88
C PHE A 45 0.06 -15.93 5.73
N ALA A 46 0.69 -15.49 6.83
CA ALA A 46 1.81 -14.53 6.81
C ALA A 46 2.94 -14.94 5.85
N GLU A 47 3.45 -16.18 5.95
CA GLU A 47 4.53 -16.67 5.06
C GLU A 47 4.07 -16.72 3.59
N LYS A 48 2.88 -17.26 3.33
CA LYS A 48 2.32 -17.35 1.98
C LYS A 48 2.16 -15.99 1.33
N LEU A 49 1.77 -14.97 2.13
CA LEU A 49 1.63 -13.59 1.67
C LEU A 49 2.99 -12.96 1.37
N LEU A 50 4.01 -13.22 2.21
CA LEU A 50 5.38 -12.73 1.98
C LEU A 50 5.99 -13.36 0.73
N GLU A 51 5.85 -14.68 0.54
CA GLU A 51 6.31 -15.38 -0.65
C GLU A 51 5.64 -14.85 -1.92
N GLY A 52 4.32 -14.65 -1.89
CA GLY A 52 3.54 -14.16 -3.02
C GLY A 52 3.95 -12.77 -3.52
N LEU A 53 4.54 -11.91 -2.66
CA LEU A 53 5.06 -10.60 -3.08
C LEU A 53 6.18 -10.71 -4.14
N ASN A 54 6.84 -11.86 -4.24
CA ASN A 54 7.88 -12.09 -5.25
C ASN A 54 7.30 -12.48 -6.63
N GLU A 55 6.02 -12.85 -6.69
CA GLU A 55 5.36 -13.35 -7.90
C GLU A 55 4.56 -12.25 -8.64
N ILE A 56 4.40 -11.07 -8.05
CA ILE A 56 3.53 -9.99 -8.54
C ILE A 56 4.30 -8.75 -8.99
N ASP A 57 3.81 -8.12 -10.06
CA ASP A 57 4.34 -6.85 -10.61
C ASP A 57 3.68 -5.64 -9.94
N TRP A 58 4.04 -5.41 -8.69
CA TRP A 58 3.53 -4.32 -7.87
C TRP A 58 4.63 -3.32 -7.54
N PRO A 59 4.29 -2.03 -7.27
CA PRO A 59 5.25 -1.03 -6.80
C PRO A 59 5.97 -1.53 -5.54
N GLU A 60 7.29 -1.38 -5.50
CA GLU A 60 8.09 -1.89 -4.37
C GLU A 60 7.69 -1.23 -3.04
N SER A 61 7.32 0.05 -3.08
CA SER A 61 6.78 0.76 -1.91
C SER A 61 5.56 0.08 -1.29
N THR A 62 4.66 -0.48 -2.13
CA THR A 62 3.48 -1.22 -1.65
C THR A 62 3.87 -2.57 -1.07
N LYS A 63 4.81 -3.28 -1.72
CA LYS A 63 5.35 -4.53 -1.19
C LYS A 63 6.02 -4.31 0.16
N ASP A 64 6.78 -3.23 0.30
CA ASP A 64 7.44 -2.87 1.56
C ASP A 64 6.43 -2.51 2.66
N MET A 65 5.37 -1.76 2.33
CA MET A 65 4.30 -1.50 3.30
C MET A 65 3.66 -2.81 3.79
N GLN A 66 3.41 -3.78 2.90
CA GLN A 66 2.87 -5.08 3.30
C GLN A 66 3.87 -5.91 4.11
N ARG A 67 5.16 -5.94 3.72
CA ARG A 67 6.21 -6.59 4.52
C ARG A 67 6.30 -6.03 5.94
N HIS A 68 6.29 -4.70 6.06
CA HIS A 68 6.32 -4.03 7.37
C HIS A 68 5.04 -4.31 8.19
N TRP A 69 3.89 -4.34 7.55
CA TRP A 69 2.62 -4.63 8.21
C TRP A 69 2.56 -6.08 8.74
N ILE A 70 3.03 -7.04 7.94
CA ILE A 70 3.18 -8.43 8.37
C ILE A 70 4.25 -8.52 9.48
N GLY A 71 5.33 -7.77 9.36
CA GLY A 71 6.34 -7.59 10.38
C GLY A 71 6.96 -8.90 10.84
N LYS A 72 7.42 -9.73 9.87
CA LYS A 72 8.14 -10.96 10.16
C LYS A 72 9.40 -10.64 10.95
N SER A 73 9.58 -11.27 12.09
CA SER A 73 10.79 -11.18 12.88
C SER A 73 11.30 -12.57 13.25
N GLU A 74 12.55 -12.83 12.90
CA GLU A 74 13.24 -14.07 13.25
C GLU A 74 14.11 -13.84 14.47
N GLY A 75 13.90 -14.64 15.49
CA GLY A 75 14.58 -14.50 16.77
C GLY A 75 14.70 -15.80 17.53
N VAL A 76 14.99 -15.65 18.80
CA VAL A 76 15.20 -16.77 19.72
C VAL A 76 14.34 -16.55 20.96
N GLU A 77 13.58 -17.57 21.33
CA GLU A 77 12.90 -17.61 22.61
C GLU A 77 13.84 -18.33 23.60
N VAL A 78 14.11 -17.72 24.76
CA VAL A 78 15.08 -18.20 25.75
C VAL A 78 14.41 -18.29 27.11
N ASP A 79 14.63 -19.42 27.79
CA ASP A 79 14.06 -19.69 29.12
C ASP A 79 15.01 -19.20 30.22
N PHE A 80 14.47 -18.40 31.13
CA PHE A 80 15.16 -17.86 32.32
C PHE A 80 14.59 -18.44 33.58
N LYS A 81 15.47 -18.85 34.50
CA LYS A 81 15.07 -19.32 35.83
C LYS A 81 14.96 -18.14 36.80
N ILE A 82 14.02 -18.24 37.73
CA ILE A 82 13.86 -17.30 38.83
C ILE A 82 14.53 -17.89 40.07
N VAL A 83 15.33 -17.10 40.77
CA VAL A 83 15.94 -17.50 42.03
C VAL A 83 14.86 -17.89 43.03
N GLY A 84 15.00 -19.08 43.64
CA GLY A 84 13.99 -19.63 44.55
C GLY A 84 12.80 -20.30 43.86
N GLY A 85 12.86 -20.57 42.54
CA GLY A 85 11.91 -21.35 41.75
C GLY A 85 11.00 -20.56 40.84
N GLY A 86 10.61 -21.21 39.77
CA GLY A 86 9.86 -20.67 38.66
C GLY A 86 10.77 -20.38 37.46
N GLU A 87 10.14 -20.26 36.30
CA GLU A 87 10.80 -19.92 35.03
C GLU A 87 9.89 -19.09 34.15
N PHE A 88 10.47 -18.37 33.21
CA PHE A 88 9.75 -17.64 32.16
C PHE A 88 10.61 -17.56 30.92
N SER A 89 9.97 -17.36 29.78
CA SER A 89 10.67 -17.20 28.52
C SER A 89 10.66 -15.74 28.07
N ILE A 90 11.72 -15.32 27.36
CA ILE A 90 11.75 -14.07 26.61
C ILE A 90 11.90 -14.37 25.13
N TYR A 91 11.47 -13.45 24.28
CA TYR A 91 11.78 -13.46 22.86
C TYR A 91 12.69 -12.30 22.50
N THR A 92 13.78 -12.57 21.79
CA THR A 92 14.69 -11.52 21.31
C THR A 92 15.14 -11.75 19.88
N THR A 93 15.31 -10.67 19.12
CA THR A 93 15.97 -10.68 17.81
C THR A 93 17.47 -10.34 17.93
N CYS A 94 17.95 -9.97 19.12
CA CYS A 94 19.31 -9.54 19.42
C CYS A 94 19.96 -10.45 20.47
N ILE A 95 19.97 -11.77 20.21
CA ILE A 95 20.54 -12.76 21.15
C ILE A 95 22.03 -12.54 21.39
N GLU A 96 22.75 -11.91 20.45
CA GLU A 96 24.13 -11.53 20.57
C GLU A 96 24.43 -10.62 21.77
N THR A 97 23.42 -9.91 22.26
CA THR A 97 23.56 -9.00 23.40
C THR A 97 23.29 -9.64 24.77
N ILE A 98 22.99 -10.94 24.83
CA ILE A 98 22.53 -11.64 26.04
C ILE A 98 23.49 -11.54 27.23
N TYR A 99 24.80 -11.44 26.98
CA TYR A 99 25.81 -11.24 28.02
C TYR A 99 25.76 -9.86 28.68
N GLY A 100 25.14 -8.88 27.99
CA GLY A 100 24.96 -7.50 28.46
C GLY A 100 23.70 -7.26 29.30
N ILE A 101 22.93 -8.31 29.58
CA ILE A 101 21.72 -8.19 30.42
C ILE A 101 22.08 -7.72 31.82
N THR A 102 21.41 -6.66 32.27
CA THR A 102 21.59 -6.15 33.64
C THR A 102 20.31 -6.11 34.48
N PHE A 103 19.15 -6.26 33.80
CA PHE A 103 17.85 -6.44 34.44
C PHE A 103 16.85 -7.10 33.49
N MET A 104 15.73 -7.56 34.05
CA MET A 104 14.60 -8.11 33.29
C MET A 104 13.37 -7.27 33.56
N VAL A 105 12.47 -7.17 32.56
CA VAL A 105 11.21 -6.44 32.70
C VAL A 105 10.04 -7.33 32.34
N LEU A 106 9.04 -7.40 33.22
CA LEU A 106 7.81 -8.16 33.02
C LEU A 106 6.62 -7.22 32.75
N ALA A 107 5.62 -7.74 32.07
CA ALA A 107 4.36 -7.04 31.89
C ALA A 107 3.60 -6.91 33.21
N PRO A 108 3.17 -5.70 33.63
CA PRO A 108 2.49 -5.49 34.91
C PRO A 108 1.18 -6.29 35.05
N ASP A 109 0.48 -6.52 33.95
CA ASP A 109 -0.77 -7.28 33.83
C ASP A 109 -0.56 -8.78 33.53
N GLY A 110 0.71 -9.22 33.48
CA GLY A 110 1.09 -10.58 33.17
C GLY A 110 0.73 -11.58 34.28
N GLN A 111 0.46 -12.83 33.86
CA GLN A 111 0.16 -13.93 34.80
C GLN A 111 1.34 -14.23 35.75
N LEU A 112 2.57 -14.16 35.22
CA LEU A 112 3.79 -14.41 36.01
C LEU A 112 3.92 -13.42 37.18
N VAL A 113 3.58 -12.15 37.02
CA VAL A 113 3.63 -11.16 38.11
C VAL A 113 2.65 -11.53 39.23
N LYS A 114 1.46 -12.01 38.87
CA LYS A 114 0.47 -12.51 39.86
C LYS A 114 1.00 -13.71 40.65
N GLU A 115 1.67 -14.63 39.97
CA GLU A 115 2.28 -15.83 40.60
C GLU A 115 3.47 -15.46 41.51
N LEU A 116 4.23 -14.43 41.17
CA LEU A 116 5.34 -13.94 41.97
C LEU A 116 4.91 -13.07 43.16
N MET A 117 3.69 -12.51 43.12
CA MET A 117 3.20 -11.57 44.15
C MET A 117 3.41 -12.03 45.60
N PRO A 118 3.22 -13.33 45.98
CA PRO A 118 3.49 -13.78 47.35
C PRO A 118 4.94 -13.62 47.79
N ARG A 119 5.89 -13.57 46.87
CA ARG A 119 7.35 -13.52 47.12
C ARG A 119 7.91 -12.10 47.07
N ILE A 120 7.14 -11.12 46.58
CA ILE A 120 7.57 -9.73 46.41
C ILE A 120 7.54 -9.02 47.77
N GLU A 121 8.65 -8.38 48.16
CA GLU A 121 8.78 -7.70 49.45
C GLU A 121 8.03 -6.34 49.47
N ASN A 122 7.95 -5.62 48.34
CA ASN A 122 7.29 -4.31 48.21
C ASN A 122 5.91 -4.39 47.53
N LYS A 123 5.04 -5.29 47.97
CA LYS A 123 3.74 -5.59 47.36
C LYS A 123 2.88 -4.35 47.10
N GLU A 124 2.73 -3.50 48.11
CA GLU A 124 1.86 -2.31 48.05
C GLU A 124 2.31 -1.34 46.91
N GLU A 125 3.62 -1.15 46.76
CA GLU A 125 4.20 -0.33 45.71
C GLU A 125 3.92 -0.94 44.31
N VAL A 126 4.09 -2.26 44.19
CA VAL A 126 3.85 -3.02 42.95
C VAL A 126 2.37 -3.01 42.57
N GLU A 127 1.45 -3.25 43.50
CA GLU A 127 0.01 -3.22 43.28
C GLU A 127 -0.46 -1.80 42.85
N ALA A 128 0.06 -0.74 43.48
CA ALA A 128 -0.24 0.64 43.11
C ALA A 128 0.24 0.95 41.69
N TYR A 129 1.44 0.50 41.33
CA TYR A 129 1.99 0.67 39.98
C TYR A 129 1.15 -0.06 38.91
N ILE A 130 0.75 -1.32 39.19
CA ILE A 130 -0.12 -2.11 38.30
C ILE A 130 -1.46 -1.38 38.09
N ALA A 131 -2.09 -0.92 39.18
CA ALA A 131 -3.38 -0.21 39.12
C ALA A 131 -3.30 1.09 38.30
N GLU A 132 -2.19 1.80 38.34
CA GLU A 132 -1.96 3.01 37.53
C GLU A 132 -1.71 2.65 36.07
N THR A 133 -0.89 1.64 35.80
CA THR A 133 -0.56 1.20 34.43
C THR A 133 -1.79 0.71 33.68
N LEU A 134 -2.70 0.00 34.36
CA LEU A 134 -3.94 -0.51 33.75
C LEU A 134 -4.94 0.60 33.33
N LYS A 135 -4.73 1.83 33.77
CA LYS A 135 -5.51 2.99 33.29
C LYS A 135 -5.05 3.50 31.94
N LYS A 136 -3.81 3.16 31.51
CA LYS A 136 -3.22 3.56 30.25
C LYS A 136 -3.63 2.58 29.14
N ASN A 137 -3.86 3.07 27.92
CA ASN A 137 -4.05 2.20 26.77
C ASN A 137 -2.71 1.68 26.24
N ASP A 138 -2.73 0.66 25.36
CA ASP A 138 -1.52 0.03 24.84
C ASP A 138 -0.66 1.00 24.01
N MET A 139 -1.28 1.97 23.32
CA MET A 139 -0.56 3.01 22.56
C MET A 139 0.19 3.95 23.51
N ASP A 140 -0.48 4.44 24.55
CA ASP A 140 0.14 5.28 25.57
C ASP A 140 1.31 4.58 26.27
N ARG A 141 1.24 3.24 26.42
CA ARG A 141 2.28 2.42 27.03
C ARG A 141 3.50 2.24 26.11
N THR A 142 3.28 2.13 24.79
CA THR A 142 4.35 1.81 23.82
C THR A 142 4.91 3.02 23.07
N GLU A 143 4.37 4.22 23.26
CA GLU A 143 4.82 5.44 22.58
C GLU A 143 6.29 5.75 22.87
N LEU A 144 7.11 5.87 21.81
CA LEU A 144 8.57 6.00 21.90
C LEU A 144 9.04 7.27 22.64
N ASN A 145 8.27 8.36 22.57
CA ASN A 145 8.65 9.68 23.08
C ASN A 145 8.27 9.93 24.55
N LYS A 146 7.67 8.97 25.26
CA LYS A 146 7.31 9.11 26.68
C LYS A 146 8.36 8.49 27.57
N THR A 147 8.62 9.14 28.71
CA THR A 147 9.46 8.60 29.78
C THR A 147 8.87 7.25 30.24
N LYS A 148 9.65 6.20 30.10
CA LYS A 148 9.24 4.86 30.49
C LYS A 148 9.28 4.73 32.02
N SER A 149 8.21 4.20 32.59
CA SER A 149 8.10 3.98 34.03
C SER A 149 8.20 2.50 34.37
N GLY A 150 8.60 2.21 35.58
CA GLY A 150 8.69 0.86 36.09
C GLY A 150 8.84 0.77 37.59
N CYS A 151 8.62 -0.42 38.13
CA CYS A 151 8.74 -0.72 39.54
C CYS A 151 9.57 -1.98 39.74
N LYS A 152 10.57 -1.92 40.62
CA LYS A 152 11.40 -3.10 40.99
C LYS A 152 10.60 -4.08 41.80
N LEU A 153 10.66 -5.35 41.46
CA LEU A 153 10.13 -6.44 42.27
C LEU A 153 11.20 -6.81 43.31
N LYS A 154 11.15 -6.22 44.51
CA LYS A 154 12.16 -6.49 45.56
C LYS A 154 12.10 -7.97 46.00
N GLY A 155 13.27 -8.58 46.12
CA GLY A 155 13.42 -10.00 46.45
C GLY A 155 13.31 -10.96 45.25
N ILE A 156 13.03 -10.44 44.02
CA ILE A 156 12.91 -11.27 42.82
C ILE A 156 14.12 -11.02 41.90
N TYR A 157 14.79 -12.12 41.53
CA TYR A 157 15.93 -12.11 40.60
C TYR A 157 15.76 -13.21 39.57
N ALA A 158 16.20 -12.96 38.35
CA ALA A 158 16.32 -13.93 37.27
C ALA A 158 17.79 -14.33 37.08
N VAL A 159 18.02 -15.56 36.65
CA VAL A 159 19.36 -16.07 36.37
C VAL A 159 19.63 -15.98 34.86
N ASN A 160 20.64 -15.24 34.47
CA ASN A 160 21.08 -15.21 33.07
C ASN A 160 21.66 -16.60 32.69
N PRO A 161 21.08 -17.30 31.71
CA PRO A 161 21.42 -18.71 31.42
C PRO A 161 22.82 -18.89 30.80
N VAL A 162 23.45 -17.81 30.28
CA VAL A 162 24.76 -17.92 29.64
C VAL A 162 25.93 -17.80 30.61
N ASN A 163 25.78 -17.06 31.74
CA ASN A 163 26.86 -16.79 32.69
C ASN A 163 26.48 -16.98 34.19
N GLY A 164 25.24 -17.41 34.47
CA GLY A 164 24.76 -17.63 35.82
C GLY A 164 24.55 -16.38 36.68
N ARG A 165 24.69 -15.19 36.12
CA ARG A 165 24.50 -13.91 36.84
C ARG A 165 23.04 -13.73 37.25
N GLU A 166 22.83 -13.39 38.50
CA GLU A 166 21.53 -12.97 39.01
C GLU A 166 21.29 -11.51 38.67
N VAL A 167 20.18 -11.23 38.01
CA VAL A 167 19.75 -9.88 37.61
C VAL A 167 18.39 -9.54 38.21
N PRO A 168 18.17 -8.28 38.66
CA PRO A 168 16.92 -7.85 39.25
C PRO A 168 15.80 -7.86 38.24
N VAL A 169 14.58 -8.16 38.73
CA VAL A 169 13.36 -8.14 37.92
C VAL A 169 12.53 -6.88 38.21
N PHE A 170 12.04 -6.25 37.19
CA PHE A 170 11.15 -5.09 37.23
C PHE A 170 9.82 -5.40 36.53
N ILE A 171 8.81 -4.62 36.79
CA ILE A 171 7.65 -4.46 35.90
C ILE A 171 7.74 -3.11 35.23
N GLY A 172 7.34 -3.04 33.94
CA GLY A 172 7.40 -1.80 33.15
C GLY A 172 6.17 -1.61 32.30
N ASP A 173 5.67 -0.36 32.22
CA ASP A 173 4.46 -0.05 31.46
C ASP A 173 4.63 -0.27 29.94
N PHE A 174 5.85 -0.31 29.44
CA PHE A 174 6.19 -0.56 28.03
C PHE A 174 6.23 -2.05 27.65
N VAL A 175 6.07 -2.98 28.58
CA VAL A 175 5.95 -4.42 28.32
C VAL A 175 4.47 -4.83 28.39
N LEU A 176 3.97 -5.44 27.31
CA LEU A 176 2.58 -5.86 27.19
C LEU A 176 2.45 -7.37 27.38
N ALA A 177 1.50 -7.82 28.23
CA ALA A 177 1.21 -9.24 28.40
C ALA A 177 0.61 -9.90 27.14
N SER A 178 0.01 -9.09 26.25
CA SER A 178 -0.57 -9.50 24.97
C SER A 178 0.45 -9.64 23.84
N TYR A 179 1.71 -9.27 24.06
CA TYR A 179 2.75 -9.31 23.04
C TYR A 179 3.94 -10.17 23.45
N GLY A 180 4.29 -11.14 22.58
CA GLY A 180 5.40 -12.04 22.82
C GLY A 180 5.16 -12.93 24.04
N THR A 181 6.13 -12.95 24.96
CA THR A 181 6.10 -13.73 26.21
C THR A 181 5.64 -12.91 27.41
N GLY A 182 5.39 -11.61 27.24
CA GLY A 182 5.12 -10.69 28.35
C GLY A 182 6.34 -10.41 29.24
N ALA A 183 7.55 -10.75 28.75
CA ALA A 183 8.82 -10.54 29.43
C ALA A 183 9.90 -10.12 28.42
N VAL A 184 10.78 -9.22 28.81
CA VAL A 184 11.92 -8.77 27.97
C VAL A 184 13.21 -8.76 28.78
N MET A 185 14.32 -9.08 28.13
CA MET A 185 15.65 -8.83 28.65
C MET A 185 16.03 -7.38 28.39
N ALA A 186 16.66 -6.73 29.36
CA ALA A 186 17.12 -5.36 29.20
C ALA A 186 18.65 -5.30 29.08
N VAL A 187 19.09 -4.64 28.01
CA VAL A 187 20.51 -4.48 27.65
C VAL A 187 20.83 -3.00 27.41
N PRO A 188 21.07 -2.22 28.48
CA PRO A 188 21.17 -0.76 28.43
C PRO A 188 22.18 -0.20 27.43
N THR A 189 23.28 -0.89 27.18
CA THR A 189 24.30 -0.43 26.24
C THR A 189 23.94 -0.63 24.77
N HIS A 190 22.86 -1.39 24.47
CA HIS A 190 22.48 -1.76 23.11
C HIS A 190 20.99 -1.55 22.78
N ASP A 191 20.23 -0.94 23.70
CA ASP A 191 18.84 -0.48 23.51
C ASP A 191 18.68 0.87 24.23
N GLN A 192 18.32 1.91 23.49
CA GLN A 192 18.23 3.27 24.01
C GLN A 192 17.20 3.41 25.13
N ARG A 193 16.09 2.70 25.03
CA ARG A 193 15.03 2.69 26.05
C ARG A 193 15.53 2.06 27.36
N ASP A 194 16.27 0.96 27.25
CA ASP A 194 16.86 0.29 28.41
C ASP A 194 17.98 1.15 29.03
N PHE A 195 18.70 1.91 28.19
CA PHE A 195 19.72 2.86 28.63
C PHE A 195 19.11 3.96 29.51
N GLU A 196 18.09 4.66 29.00
CA GLU A 196 17.39 5.71 29.73
C GLU A 196 16.80 5.19 31.06
N TYR A 197 16.23 3.99 31.02
CA TYR A 197 15.71 3.33 32.21
C TYR A 197 16.80 3.00 33.21
N ALA A 198 17.93 2.46 32.77
CA ALA A 198 19.07 2.13 33.62
C ALA A 198 19.68 3.38 34.28
N VAL A 199 19.80 4.49 33.53
CA VAL A 199 20.26 5.79 34.08
C VAL A 199 19.30 6.27 35.17
N ALA A 200 17.99 6.25 34.89
CA ALA A 200 16.97 6.73 35.85
C ALA A 200 16.92 5.91 37.15
N HIS A 201 17.26 4.64 37.09
CA HIS A 201 17.21 3.69 38.24
C HIS A 201 18.59 3.29 38.80
N ASN A 202 19.70 3.94 38.36
CA ASN A 202 21.06 3.61 38.78
C ASN A 202 21.42 2.12 38.58
N ILE A 203 21.02 1.52 37.46
CA ILE A 203 21.32 0.13 37.14
C ILE A 203 22.67 0.05 36.42
N PRO A 204 23.56 -0.90 36.76
CA PRO A 204 24.82 -1.10 36.06
C PRO A 204 24.59 -1.41 34.55
N MET A 205 25.56 -0.96 33.72
CA MET A 205 25.55 -1.20 32.27
C MET A 205 26.77 -2.02 31.87
N ILE A 206 26.60 -2.94 30.92
CA ILE A 206 27.66 -3.82 30.43
C ILE A 206 27.67 -3.76 28.92
N GLN A 207 28.70 -3.17 28.36
CA GLN A 207 28.88 -3.17 26.90
C GLN A 207 29.38 -4.53 26.43
N VAL A 208 28.73 -5.10 25.40
CA VAL A 208 29.06 -6.39 24.82
C VAL A 208 29.34 -6.35 23.32
N ILE A 209 29.19 -5.22 22.67
CA ILE A 209 29.56 -4.99 21.27
C ILE A 209 30.51 -3.78 21.23
N ASP A 210 31.68 -3.95 20.58
CA ASP A 210 32.63 -2.89 20.39
C ASP A 210 32.20 -1.90 19.28
N GLY A 211 32.85 -0.75 19.21
CA GLY A 211 32.73 0.19 18.09
C GLY A 211 32.14 1.56 18.43
N ALA A 212 31.62 1.77 19.63
CA ALA A 212 31.15 3.08 20.07
C ALA A 212 31.34 3.30 21.58
N ASP A 213 31.44 4.58 22.01
CA ASP A 213 31.29 4.98 23.40
C ASP A 213 29.79 4.94 23.79
N VAL A 214 29.48 4.19 24.83
CA VAL A 214 28.12 3.99 25.35
C VAL A 214 27.90 4.74 26.67
N SER A 215 28.67 5.78 26.96
CA SER A 215 28.56 6.56 28.20
C SER A 215 27.36 7.50 28.23
N GLU A 216 26.94 8.02 27.08
CA GLU A 216 25.85 8.99 26.96
C GLU A 216 24.59 8.45 26.24
N HIS A 217 24.74 7.41 25.43
CA HIS A 217 23.65 6.78 24.68
C HIS A 217 23.95 5.33 24.33
N ALA A 218 22.94 4.56 24.00
CA ALA A 218 23.10 3.17 23.57
C ALA A 218 23.69 3.07 22.15
N PHE A 219 24.44 1.99 21.90
CA PHE A 219 24.91 1.59 20.58
C PHE A 219 23.94 0.56 20.01
N GLU A 220 22.96 1.02 19.25
CA GLU A 220 21.80 0.22 18.84
C GLU A 220 22.08 -0.67 17.63
N LYS A 221 21.18 -1.65 17.40
CA LYS A 221 21.25 -2.62 16.30
C LYS A 221 21.45 -1.97 14.92
N GLY A 222 20.78 -0.86 14.64
CA GLY A 222 20.95 -0.11 13.40
C GLY A 222 22.36 0.43 13.18
N ASP A 223 23.12 0.61 14.28
CA ASP A 223 24.45 1.17 14.26
C ASP A 223 25.56 0.13 14.18
N TYR A 224 25.35 -1.10 14.66
CA TYR A 224 26.39 -2.12 14.67
C TYR A 224 26.18 -3.26 13.67
N LEU A 225 24.93 -3.59 13.29
CA LEU A 225 24.63 -4.71 12.43
C LEU A 225 25.18 -4.49 11.00
N GLY A 226 25.89 -5.48 10.47
CA GLY A 226 26.48 -5.42 9.14
C GLY A 226 27.73 -4.53 9.02
N LYS A 227 28.24 -3.97 10.13
CA LYS A 227 29.42 -3.09 10.14
C LYS A 227 30.71 -3.78 10.61
N GLY A 228 30.67 -5.10 10.80
CA GLY A 228 31.85 -5.89 11.21
C GLY A 228 32.24 -5.71 12.68
N CYS A 229 31.36 -5.12 13.52
CA CYS A 229 31.56 -4.99 14.94
C CYS A 229 31.70 -6.35 15.61
N LYS A 230 32.47 -6.43 16.70
CA LYS A 230 32.80 -7.67 17.40
C LYS A 230 32.26 -7.67 18.81
N LEU A 231 32.02 -8.86 19.33
CA LEU A 231 31.64 -9.02 20.74
C LEU A 231 32.84 -8.79 21.66
N ILE A 232 32.56 -8.11 22.78
CA ILE A 232 33.42 -7.96 23.95
C ILE A 232 32.66 -8.41 25.20
N ASN A 233 33.35 -8.71 26.30
CA ASN A 233 32.72 -9.12 27.56
C ASN A 233 31.70 -10.27 27.46
N SER A 234 31.90 -11.19 26.50
CA SER A 234 30.96 -12.24 26.13
C SER A 234 31.59 -13.64 26.19
N GLU A 235 32.47 -13.87 27.17
CA GLU A 235 33.18 -15.12 27.42
C GLU A 235 33.79 -15.71 26.12
N GLU A 236 33.51 -16.97 25.77
CA GLU A 236 34.04 -17.64 24.60
C GLU A 236 33.60 -17.04 23.25
N PHE A 237 32.61 -16.18 23.24
CA PHE A 237 32.13 -15.50 22.04
C PHE A 237 32.80 -14.13 21.80
N THR A 238 33.65 -13.69 22.75
CA THR A 238 34.43 -12.46 22.61
C THR A 238 35.35 -12.54 21.41
N GLY A 239 35.31 -11.50 20.55
CA GLY A 239 36.10 -11.40 19.33
C GLY A 239 35.42 -11.92 18.06
N LEU A 240 34.29 -12.63 18.16
CA LEU A 240 33.45 -12.97 17.01
C LEU A 240 32.75 -11.72 16.48
N THR A 241 32.47 -11.70 15.19
CA THR A 241 31.55 -10.69 14.63
C THR A 241 30.14 -10.87 15.19
N VAL A 242 29.34 -9.82 15.15
CA VAL A 242 27.93 -9.84 15.63
C VAL A 242 27.14 -10.98 14.99
N GLU A 243 27.31 -11.18 13.67
CA GLU A 243 26.61 -12.21 12.90
C GLU A 243 27.05 -13.64 13.31
N GLU A 244 28.36 -13.86 13.45
CA GLU A 244 28.91 -15.15 13.90
C GLU A 244 28.46 -15.46 15.32
N ALA A 245 28.53 -14.48 16.20
CA ALA A 245 28.12 -14.62 17.61
C ALA A 245 26.62 -14.90 17.74
N LYS A 246 25.77 -14.20 16.99
CA LYS A 246 24.32 -14.45 16.97
C LYS A 246 24.01 -15.90 16.64
N LYS A 247 24.67 -16.45 15.62
CA LYS A 247 24.51 -17.86 15.26
C LYS A 247 25.03 -18.80 16.34
N ALA A 248 26.27 -18.59 16.80
CA ALA A 248 26.94 -19.46 17.74
C ALA A 248 26.26 -19.49 19.12
N ILE A 249 25.83 -18.35 19.65
CA ILE A 249 25.06 -18.25 20.91
C ILE A 249 23.70 -18.96 20.75
N THR A 250 23.00 -18.73 19.63
CA THR A 250 21.74 -19.42 19.37
C THR A 250 21.92 -20.94 19.35
N ASP A 251 22.92 -21.43 18.61
CA ASP A 251 23.19 -22.87 18.49
C ASP A 251 23.53 -23.50 19.84
N LYS A 252 24.34 -22.82 20.67
CA LYS A 252 24.67 -23.25 22.04
C LYS A 252 23.42 -23.37 22.90
N LEU A 253 22.60 -22.31 22.98
CA LEU A 253 21.42 -22.29 23.84
C LEU A 253 20.35 -23.30 23.40
N VAL A 254 20.16 -23.47 22.09
CA VAL A 254 19.28 -24.50 21.53
C VAL A 254 19.82 -25.90 21.86
N GLY A 255 21.13 -26.12 21.70
CA GLY A 255 21.79 -27.37 22.07
C GLY A 255 21.67 -27.71 23.55
N MET A 256 21.60 -26.73 24.44
CA MET A 256 21.34 -26.89 25.88
C MET A 256 19.86 -27.14 26.20
N GLY A 257 18.94 -27.04 25.25
CA GLY A 257 17.50 -27.25 25.44
C GLY A 257 16.80 -26.08 26.16
N ILE A 258 17.45 -24.93 26.31
CA ILE A 258 16.92 -23.74 27.01
C ILE A 258 16.54 -22.61 26.08
N ALA A 259 16.67 -22.84 24.79
CA ALA A 259 16.23 -21.87 23.77
C ALA A 259 15.66 -22.57 22.54
N ARG A 260 14.84 -21.84 21.78
CA ARG A 260 14.25 -22.29 20.52
C ARG A 260 14.20 -21.15 19.51
N ARG A 261 14.54 -21.46 18.25
CA ARG A 261 14.34 -20.52 17.14
C ARG A 261 12.86 -20.28 16.97
N LYS A 262 12.45 -19.03 16.81
CA LYS A 262 11.05 -18.67 16.67
C LYS A 262 10.90 -17.54 15.67
N VAL A 263 9.89 -17.67 14.82
CA VAL A 263 9.43 -16.61 13.93
C VAL A 263 8.17 -16.02 14.55
N ASN A 264 8.18 -14.72 14.72
CA ASN A 264 7.02 -13.95 15.17
C ASN A 264 6.59 -12.97 14.07
N TYR A 265 5.33 -12.56 14.13
CA TYR A 265 4.74 -11.59 13.23
C TYR A 265 4.09 -10.47 14.03
N HIS A 266 4.13 -9.23 13.54
CA HIS A 266 3.30 -8.14 14.04
C HIS A 266 1.85 -8.27 13.55
N PHE A 267 1.64 -9.06 12.52
CA PHE A 267 0.36 -9.36 11.88
C PHE A 267 -0.60 -9.98 12.89
N ARG A 268 -1.77 -9.36 13.08
CA ARG A 268 -2.77 -9.79 14.07
C ARG A 268 -3.99 -10.33 13.35
N GLU A 269 -4.85 -11.04 14.09
CA GLU A 269 -6.13 -11.51 13.58
C GLU A 269 -6.95 -10.34 13.04
N TRP A 270 -7.61 -10.55 11.92
CA TRP A 270 -8.56 -9.59 11.37
C TRP A 270 -9.88 -9.70 12.13
N ILE A 271 -10.23 -8.66 12.87
CA ILE A 271 -11.50 -8.56 13.58
C ILE A 271 -12.61 -8.48 12.53
N PHE A 272 -13.44 -9.50 12.45
CA PHE A 272 -14.38 -9.68 11.35
C PHE A 272 -15.83 -9.37 11.72
N ALA A 273 -16.23 -9.50 13.00
CA ALA A 273 -17.58 -9.17 13.44
C ALA A 273 -17.77 -7.66 13.65
N ARG A 274 -18.86 -7.10 13.13
CA ARG A 274 -19.27 -5.71 13.30
C ARG A 274 -20.66 -5.61 13.92
N GLN A 275 -20.81 -4.68 14.84
CA GLN A 275 -22.08 -4.33 15.47
C GLN A 275 -22.80 -3.27 14.63
N ARG A 276 -23.00 -3.57 13.35
CA ARG A 276 -23.68 -2.73 12.35
C ARG A 276 -24.82 -3.49 11.70
N TYR A 277 -25.81 -2.77 11.19
CA TYR A 277 -26.87 -3.38 10.37
C TYR A 277 -26.38 -3.63 8.94
N TRP A 278 -25.79 -2.62 8.31
CA TRP A 278 -25.32 -2.73 6.92
C TRP A 278 -24.00 -3.52 6.85
N GLY A 279 -24.10 -4.69 6.29
CA GLY A 279 -23.05 -5.67 6.08
C GLY A 279 -23.65 -7.05 5.85
N GLU A 280 -22.88 -7.97 5.31
CA GLU A 280 -23.30 -9.37 5.17
C GLU A 280 -23.50 -9.98 6.55
N PRO A 281 -24.66 -10.58 6.87
CA PRO A 281 -24.86 -11.25 8.15
C PRO A 281 -23.98 -12.49 8.26
N VAL A 282 -23.44 -12.75 9.43
CA VAL A 282 -22.59 -13.93 9.67
C VAL A 282 -23.48 -15.19 9.74
N PRO A 283 -23.30 -16.20 8.85
CA PRO A 283 -24.20 -17.34 8.70
C PRO A 283 -23.98 -18.41 9.79
N ILE A 284 -24.07 -18.02 11.06
CA ILE A 284 -23.79 -18.87 12.22
C ILE A 284 -24.95 -18.81 13.21
N VAL A 285 -25.21 -19.98 13.84
CA VAL A 285 -26.21 -20.16 14.89
C VAL A 285 -25.55 -20.80 16.12
N TYR A 286 -25.85 -20.26 17.29
CA TYR A 286 -25.51 -20.85 18.58
C TYR A 286 -26.67 -21.73 19.03
N LEU A 287 -26.47 -23.05 19.05
CA LEU A 287 -27.49 -24.01 19.44
C LEU A 287 -27.68 -24.05 20.95
N GLU A 288 -28.84 -24.58 21.40
CA GLU A 288 -29.20 -24.69 22.80
C GLU A 288 -28.25 -25.61 23.60
N ASP A 289 -27.60 -26.55 22.94
CA ASP A 289 -26.57 -27.45 23.55
C ASP A 289 -25.20 -26.79 23.69
N GLY A 290 -25.06 -25.52 23.24
CA GLY A 290 -23.81 -24.75 23.26
C GLY A 290 -22.90 -24.97 22.08
N SER A 291 -23.29 -25.81 21.10
CA SER A 291 -22.54 -26.01 19.86
C SER A 291 -22.81 -24.88 18.84
N ILE A 292 -21.94 -24.78 17.85
CA ILE A 292 -22.05 -23.81 16.74
C ILE A 292 -22.52 -24.58 15.50
N HIS A 293 -23.59 -24.07 14.87
CA HIS A 293 -24.09 -24.53 13.60
C HIS A 293 -23.81 -23.48 12.52
N VAL A 294 -23.21 -23.88 11.40
CA VAL A 294 -23.07 -23.07 10.20
C VAL A 294 -24.27 -23.33 9.32
N LEU A 295 -24.93 -22.28 8.82
CA LEU A 295 -26.10 -22.43 7.94
C LEU A 295 -25.71 -23.24 6.71
N ALA A 296 -26.58 -24.16 6.31
CA ALA A 296 -26.43 -24.97 5.10
C ALA A 296 -26.80 -24.17 3.83
N ASP A 297 -26.44 -24.68 2.66
CA ASP A 297 -26.63 -23.98 1.39
C ASP A 297 -28.12 -23.70 1.09
N ASP A 298 -29.01 -24.57 1.53
CA ASP A 298 -30.48 -24.43 1.38
C ASP A 298 -31.09 -23.40 2.35
N GLU A 299 -30.32 -22.92 3.33
CA GLU A 299 -30.67 -21.84 4.25
C GLU A 299 -30.14 -20.48 3.81
N LEU A 300 -29.40 -20.41 2.70
CA LEU A 300 -28.83 -19.19 2.13
C LEU A 300 -29.65 -18.72 0.90
N PRO A 301 -29.70 -17.43 0.61
CA PRO A 301 -29.01 -16.34 1.31
C PRO A 301 -29.67 -15.98 2.64
N LEU A 302 -28.83 -15.68 3.67
CA LEU A 302 -29.30 -15.13 4.94
C LEU A 302 -29.61 -13.65 4.74
N VAL A 303 -30.89 -13.30 4.71
CA VAL A 303 -31.37 -11.93 4.43
C VAL A 303 -31.49 -11.14 5.75
N LEU A 304 -31.06 -9.88 5.72
CA LEU A 304 -31.24 -8.95 6.83
C LEU A 304 -32.73 -8.62 7.04
N PRO A 305 -33.25 -8.61 8.27
CA PRO A 305 -34.63 -8.22 8.57
C PRO A 305 -34.75 -6.69 8.55
N GLU A 306 -35.94 -6.18 8.22
CA GLU A 306 -36.26 -4.76 8.46
C GLU A 306 -36.29 -4.46 9.97
N LEU A 307 -35.80 -3.30 10.37
CA LEU A 307 -35.77 -2.83 11.74
C LEU A 307 -36.43 -1.44 11.85
N GLU A 308 -37.10 -1.20 12.96
CA GLU A 308 -37.61 0.15 13.30
C GLU A 308 -36.46 1.10 13.68
N ASP A 309 -35.40 0.57 14.28
CA ASP A 309 -34.20 1.33 14.68
C ASP A 309 -32.94 0.58 14.29
N TYR A 310 -32.15 1.19 13.40
CA TYR A 310 -30.90 0.65 12.87
C TYR A 310 -29.67 0.94 13.76
N LYS A 311 -29.86 1.57 14.93
CA LYS A 311 -28.79 1.83 15.89
C LYS A 311 -28.66 0.70 16.89
N GLY A 312 -27.44 0.32 17.18
CA GLY A 312 -27.14 -0.55 18.32
C GLY A 312 -27.39 0.18 19.66
N LYS A 313 -27.80 -0.56 20.67
CA LYS A 313 -28.02 -0.04 22.03
C LYS A 313 -27.07 -0.71 23.01
N ASN A 314 -26.46 0.07 23.90
CA ASN A 314 -25.57 -0.45 24.95
C ASN A 314 -24.42 -1.33 24.45
N GLY A 315 -23.86 -1.02 23.27
CA GLY A 315 -22.78 -1.79 22.66
C GLY A 315 -23.22 -3.12 22.04
N GLN A 316 -24.52 -3.32 21.85
CA GLN A 316 -25.08 -4.48 21.14
C GLN A 316 -25.35 -4.14 19.68
N ALA A 317 -25.27 -5.15 18.81
CA ALA A 317 -25.57 -5.01 17.39
C ALA A 317 -27.05 -4.65 17.15
N PRO A 318 -27.40 -3.87 16.11
CA PRO A 318 -28.79 -3.55 15.79
C PRO A 318 -29.66 -4.80 15.58
N LEU A 319 -29.12 -5.89 15.03
CA LEU A 319 -29.82 -7.17 14.83
C LEU A 319 -30.26 -7.85 16.15
N GLU A 320 -29.73 -7.44 17.31
CA GLU A 320 -30.25 -7.89 18.60
C GLU A 320 -31.71 -7.46 18.81
N ASN A 321 -32.16 -6.38 18.18
CA ASN A 321 -33.54 -5.90 18.25
C ASN A 321 -34.50 -6.72 17.36
N ALA A 322 -34.01 -7.55 16.44
CA ALA A 322 -34.80 -8.41 15.58
C ALA A 322 -35.16 -9.72 16.28
N ALA A 323 -36.11 -9.68 17.22
CA ALA A 323 -36.39 -10.81 18.11
C ALA A 323 -36.77 -12.10 17.36
N GLU A 324 -37.63 -12.01 16.35
CA GLU A 324 -38.06 -13.15 15.54
C GLU A 324 -36.92 -13.68 14.66
N TRP A 325 -36.24 -12.78 13.92
CA TRP A 325 -35.12 -13.16 13.04
C TRP A 325 -33.99 -13.82 13.83
N LYS A 326 -33.73 -13.37 15.02
CA LYS A 326 -32.67 -13.89 15.89
C LYS A 326 -32.93 -15.33 16.33
N GLN A 327 -34.20 -15.74 16.48
CA GLN A 327 -34.55 -17.12 16.82
C GLN A 327 -34.28 -18.04 15.64
N TYR A 328 -33.72 -19.20 15.93
CA TYR A 328 -33.47 -20.23 14.94
C TYR A 328 -34.22 -21.51 15.33
N ASN A 329 -34.99 -22.04 14.36
CA ASN A 329 -35.68 -23.32 14.52
C ASN A 329 -35.80 -23.92 13.13
N HIS A 330 -34.90 -24.80 12.77
CA HIS A 330 -34.86 -25.47 11.48
C HIS A 330 -34.40 -26.92 11.62
N ASN A 331 -35.06 -27.87 10.95
CA ASN A 331 -34.72 -29.29 10.95
C ASN A 331 -34.49 -29.89 12.35
N GLY A 332 -35.28 -29.47 13.35
CA GLY A 332 -35.15 -29.95 14.74
C GLY A 332 -34.02 -29.28 15.54
N LEU A 333 -33.21 -28.46 14.92
CA LEU A 333 -32.19 -27.66 15.59
C LEU A 333 -32.81 -26.35 16.09
N LYS A 334 -32.54 -26.02 17.35
CA LYS A 334 -32.99 -24.76 17.95
C LYS A 334 -31.80 -23.99 18.47
N GLY A 335 -31.87 -22.67 18.33
CA GLY A 335 -30.77 -21.82 18.75
C GLY A 335 -31.02 -20.33 18.51
N ARG A 336 -29.93 -19.59 18.44
CA ARG A 336 -29.94 -18.15 18.22
C ARG A 336 -28.91 -17.80 17.15
N ARG A 337 -29.35 -17.05 16.13
CA ARG A 337 -28.45 -16.53 15.09
C ARG A 337 -27.43 -15.54 15.65
N GLU A 338 -26.24 -15.53 15.05
CA GLU A 338 -25.28 -14.46 15.24
C GLU A 338 -25.88 -13.13 14.77
N THR A 339 -25.66 -12.06 15.55
CA THR A 339 -26.24 -10.75 15.31
C THR A 339 -25.23 -9.72 14.79
N SER A 340 -23.97 -10.11 14.67
CA SER A 340 -22.96 -9.30 14.01
C SER A 340 -23.05 -9.43 12.50
N THR A 341 -22.61 -8.39 11.79
CA THR A 341 -22.40 -8.42 10.35
C THR A 341 -20.92 -8.47 10.04
N MET A 342 -20.56 -8.78 8.81
CA MET A 342 -19.19 -8.73 8.31
C MET A 342 -18.75 -7.27 8.09
N PRO A 343 -17.44 -6.97 8.08
CA PRO A 343 -16.95 -5.63 7.74
C PRO A 343 -17.23 -5.31 6.27
N GLY A 344 -17.32 -4.03 5.91
CA GLY A 344 -17.52 -3.61 4.52
C GLY A 344 -16.42 -4.10 3.57
N SER A 345 -15.24 -4.40 4.10
CA SER A 345 -14.13 -5.01 3.34
C SER A 345 -14.32 -6.50 3.03
N ALA A 346 -15.30 -7.19 3.60
CA ALA A 346 -15.55 -8.61 3.30
C ALA A 346 -15.93 -8.80 1.82
N GLY A 347 -16.98 -8.11 1.36
CA GLY A 347 -17.42 -8.16 -0.02
C GLY A 347 -16.36 -7.66 -1.00
N SER A 348 -15.71 -6.55 -0.70
CA SER A 348 -14.65 -5.98 -1.55
C SER A 348 -13.42 -6.88 -1.68
N SER A 349 -13.21 -7.83 -0.75
CA SER A 349 -12.06 -8.74 -0.79
C SER A 349 -12.15 -9.80 -1.90
N TRP A 350 -13.32 -10.02 -2.50
CA TRP A 350 -13.52 -11.03 -3.53
C TRP A 350 -14.40 -10.59 -4.71
N TYR A 351 -14.90 -9.34 -4.73
CA TYR A 351 -15.85 -8.82 -5.73
C TYR A 351 -15.38 -9.06 -7.17
N TYR A 352 -14.08 -8.98 -7.45
CA TYR A 352 -13.48 -9.20 -8.76
C TYR A 352 -13.75 -10.62 -9.32
N MET A 353 -13.88 -11.62 -8.46
CA MET A 353 -14.26 -12.97 -8.87
C MET A 353 -15.74 -13.01 -9.24
N ARG A 354 -16.61 -12.37 -8.44
CA ARG A 354 -18.05 -12.32 -8.72
C ARG A 354 -18.36 -11.54 -10.02
N TYR A 355 -17.55 -10.54 -10.37
CA TYR A 355 -17.69 -9.80 -11.61
C TYR A 355 -17.46 -10.66 -12.86
N ILE A 356 -16.72 -11.76 -12.74
CA ILE A 356 -16.50 -12.70 -13.85
C ILE A 356 -17.80 -13.45 -14.21
N ASP A 357 -18.66 -13.71 -13.21
CA ASP A 357 -19.89 -14.47 -13.37
C ASP A 357 -20.98 -13.94 -12.42
N PRO A 358 -21.51 -12.72 -12.69
CA PRO A 358 -22.36 -12.00 -11.74
C PRO A 358 -23.75 -12.61 -11.54
N ASP A 359 -24.26 -13.33 -12.51
CA ASP A 359 -25.61 -13.89 -12.52
C ASP A 359 -25.68 -15.37 -12.11
N ASN A 360 -24.55 -15.94 -11.66
CA ASN A 360 -24.49 -17.34 -11.21
C ASN A 360 -25.29 -17.52 -9.91
N ASP A 361 -26.29 -18.37 -9.93
CA ASP A 361 -27.16 -18.69 -8.79
C ASP A 361 -26.80 -20.00 -8.07
N LYS A 362 -25.74 -20.70 -8.53
CA LYS A 362 -25.31 -22.00 -8.00
C LYS A 362 -24.04 -21.94 -7.19
N GLU A 363 -23.11 -21.10 -7.62
CA GLU A 363 -21.81 -20.91 -6.97
C GLU A 363 -21.36 -19.45 -7.09
N PHE A 364 -20.31 -19.07 -6.38
CA PHE A 364 -19.84 -17.67 -6.36
C PHE A 364 -19.27 -17.18 -7.70
N ALA A 365 -18.77 -18.10 -8.53
CA ALA A 365 -18.44 -17.92 -9.94
C ALA A 365 -18.07 -19.27 -10.55
N ASP A 366 -18.36 -19.47 -11.83
CA ASP A 366 -18.02 -20.66 -12.59
C ASP A 366 -16.50 -20.89 -12.60
N GLN A 367 -16.07 -22.13 -12.30
CA GLN A 367 -14.67 -22.46 -12.15
C GLN A 367 -13.87 -22.40 -13.47
N GLU A 368 -14.49 -22.66 -14.61
CA GLU A 368 -13.81 -22.55 -15.91
C GLU A 368 -13.66 -21.08 -16.32
N LEU A 369 -14.65 -20.22 -16.02
CA LEU A 369 -14.53 -18.78 -16.21
C LEU A 369 -13.44 -18.19 -15.31
N LEU A 370 -13.35 -18.62 -14.04
CA LEU A 370 -12.27 -18.21 -13.14
C LEU A 370 -10.89 -18.60 -13.68
N LYS A 371 -10.72 -19.84 -14.18
CA LYS A 371 -9.46 -20.29 -14.80
C LYS A 371 -9.07 -19.47 -16.03
N HIS A 372 -10.06 -18.99 -16.78
CA HIS A 372 -9.84 -18.18 -17.98
C HIS A 372 -9.43 -16.75 -17.65
N TRP A 373 -10.11 -16.10 -16.69
CA TRP A 373 -9.99 -14.67 -16.43
C TRP A 373 -9.02 -14.30 -15.29
N MET A 374 -8.74 -15.23 -14.37
CA MET A 374 -7.83 -14.97 -13.26
C MET A 374 -6.36 -15.29 -13.59
N PRO A 375 -5.38 -14.56 -13.03
CA PRO A 375 -5.53 -13.37 -12.19
C PRO A 375 -5.97 -12.14 -12.96
N VAL A 376 -6.46 -11.12 -12.27
CA VAL A 376 -6.72 -9.79 -12.86
C VAL A 376 -5.41 -9.24 -13.43
N ASP A 377 -5.42 -8.90 -14.73
CA ASP A 377 -4.18 -8.52 -15.44
C ASP A 377 -3.63 -7.17 -14.97
N LEU A 378 -4.49 -6.17 -14.80
CA LEU A 378 -4.15 -4.82 -14.38
C LEU A 378 -5.14 -4.34 -13.32
N TYR A 379 -4.62 -3.98 -12.16
CA TYR A 379 -5.39 -3.42 -11.05
C TYR A 379 -4.91 -2.00 -10.76
N ILE A 380 -5.83 -1.04 -10.75
CA ILE A 380 -5.52 0.37 -10.54
C ILE A 380 -6.23 0.86 -9.28
N GLY A 381 -5.48 1.45 -8.34
CA GLY A 381 -6.04 1.93 -7.08
C GLY A 381 -5.04 2.75 -6.28
N GLY A 382 -5.53 3.48 -5.26
CA GLY A 382 -4.68 4.32 -4.41
C GLY A 382 -3.75 3.53 -3.48
N PRO A 383 -2.60 4.10 -3.10
CA PRO A 383 -1.64 3.44 -2.19
C PRO A 383 -2.19 3.25 -0.77
N GLU A 384 -3.22 3.99 -0.37
CA GLU A 384 -3.91 3.86 0.92
C GLU A 384 -4.54 2.49 1.15
N HIS A 385 -4.74 1.72 0.09
CA HIS A 385 -5.30 0.37 0.15
C HIS A 385 -4.25 -0.73 0.36
N ALA A 386 -2.96 -0.38 0.45
CA ALA A 386 -1.85 -1.35 0.52
C ALA A 386 -2.01 -2.37 1.65
N VAL A 387 -2.33 -1.91 2.86
CA VAL A 387 -2.48 -2.76 4.06
C VAL A 387 -3.93 -3.08 4.42
N GLY A 388 -4.91 -2.45 3.73
CA GLY A 388 -6.34 -2.73 3.85
C GLY A 388 -6.83 -3.65 2.75
N HIS A 389 -7.57 -3.09 1.78
CA HIS A 389 -8.23 -3.83 0.70
C HIS A 389 -7.32 -4.83 -0.04
N LEU A 390 -6.11 -4.40 -0.44
CA LEU A 390 -5.17 -5.27 -1.17
C LEU A 390 -4.72 -6.46 -0.32
N MET A 391 -4.43 -6.24 0.96
CA MET A 391 -4.06 -7.31 1.88
C MET A 391 -5.22 -8.28 2.09
N TYR A 392 -6.43 -7.78 2.34
CA TYR A 392 -7.61 -8.61 2.55
C TYR A 392 -7.98 -9.41 1.31
N SER A 393 -7.88 -8.82 0.11
CA SER A 393 -8.09 -9.54 -1.16
C SER A 393 -7.09 -10.68 -1.35
N ARG A 394 -5.83 -10.48 -0.98
CA ARG A 394 -4.80 -11.52 -1.04
C ARG A 394 -5.06 -12.65 -0.05
N ILE A 395 -5.46 -12.33 1.19
CA ILE A 395 -5.81 -13.33 2.22
C ILE A 395 -7.01 -14.15 1.75
N TRP A 396 -8.07 -13.48 1.27
CA TRP A 396 -9.29 -14.12 0.80
C TRP A 396 -9.03 -15.05 -0.36
N ASN A 397 -8.31 -14.55 -1.38
CA ASN A 397 -7.93 -15.36 -2.53
C ASN A 397 -7.04 -16.54 -2.16
N ARG A 398 -6.07 -16.35 -1.24
CA ARG A 398 -5.18 -17.43 -0.78
C ARG A 398 -5.96 -18.52 -0.05
N PHE A 399 -6.94 -18.14 0.78
CA PHE A 399 -7.83 -19.10 1.42
C PHE A 399 -8.63 -19.91 0.39
N LEU A 400 -9.22 -19.23 -0.60
CA LEU A 400 -9.96 -19.90 -1.67
C LEU A 400 -9.05 -20.80 -2.53
N TYR A 401 -7.82 -20.37 -2.80
CA TYR A 401 -6.82 -21.19 -3.49
C TYR A 401 -6.51 -22.47 -2.69
N ASP A 402 -6.26 -22.36 -1.40
CA ASP A 402 -5.98 -23.51 -0.51
C ASP A 402 -7.17 -24.47 -0.43
N LYS A 403 -8.40 -24.01 -0.70
CA LYS A 403 -9.63 -24.82 -0.80
C LYS A 403 -9.93 -25.33 -2.21
N GLY A 404 -9.09 -25.01 -3.21
CA GLY A 404 -9.30 -25.38 -4.60
C GLY A 404 -10.41 -24.60 -5.31
N LEU A 405 -10.82 -23.46 -4.75
CA LEU A 405 -11.90 -22.60 -5.26
C LEU A 405 -11.39 -21.39 -6.04
N SER A 406 -10.11 -21.05 -5.95
CA SER A 406 -9.44 -20.08 -6.81
C SER A 406 -8.34 -20.78 -7.63
N PRO A 407 -8.19 -20.49 -8.94
CA PRO A 407 -7.15 -21.10 -9.76
C PRO A 407 -5.76 -20.49 -9.53
N VAL A 408 -5.65 -19.36 -8.86
CA VAL A 408 -4.41 -18.58 -8.71
C VAL A 408 -4.10 -18.26 -7.26
N LYS A 409 -2.80 -18.18 -6.94
CA LYS A 409 -2.33 -17.83 -5.59
C LYS A 409 -2.50 -16.35 -5.27
N GLU A 410 -2.30 -15.47 -6.27
CA GLU A 410 -2.39 -14.02 -6.13
C GLU A 410 -3.48 -13.46 -7.04
N PRO A 411 -4.36 -12.57 -6.55
CA PRO A 411 -5.53 -12.13 -7.31
C PRO A 411 -5.20 -11.12 -8.41
N PHE A 412 -4.17 -10.29 -8.24
CA PHE A 412 -3.84 -9.17 -9.11
C PHE A 412 -2.40 -9.29 -9.60
N LYS A 413 -2.20 -9.42 -10.92
CA LYS A 413 -0.90 -9.61 -11.54
C LYS A 413 -0.05 -8.34 -11.49
N LYS A 414 -0.61 -7.24 -12.00
CA LYS A 414 0.04 -5.92 -12.03
C LYS A 414 -0.78 -4.89 -11.28
N LEU A 415 -0.13 -4.11 -10.42
CA LEU A 415 -0.73 -3.00 -9.69
C LEU A 415 -0.13 -1.68 -10.15
N VAL A 416 -1.00 -0.71 -10.41
CA VAL A 416 -0.60 0.68 -10.69
C VAL A 416 -1.33 1.61 -9.72
N HIS A 417 -0.60 2.47 -9.04
CA HIS A 417 -1.20 3.51 -8.22
C HIS A 417 -1.45 4.76 -9.04
N GLN A 418 -2.62 5.38 -8.85
CA GLN A 418 -2.83 6.76 -9.26
C GLN A 418 -2.42 7.70 -8.12
N GLY A 419 -1.87 8.85 -8.49
CA GLY A 419 -1.57 9.93 -7.55
C GLY A 419 -2.83 10.61 -7.05
N MET A 420 -2.74 11.19 -5.87
CA MET A 420 -3.86 11.93 -5.26
C MET A 420 -4.03 13.30 -5.91
N ILE A 421 -5.27 13.68 -6.19
CA ILE A 421 -5.61 15.05 -6.58
C ILE A 421 -5.78 15.85 -5.29
N LEU A 422 -4.90 16.83 -5.11
CA LEU A 422 -4.85 17.68 -3.93
C LEU A 422 -5.70 18.96 -4.15
N GLY A 423 -6.09 19.61 -3.06
CA GLY A 423 -6.62 20.96 -3.15
C GLY A 423 -5.63 21.92 -3.80
N SER A 424 -6.08 23.08 -4.26
CA SER A 424 -5.19 24.10 -4.84
C SER A 424 -4.12 24.61 -3.87
N ASN A 425 -4.28 24.34 -2.57
CA ASN A 425 -3.31 24.58 -1.50
C ASN A 425 -2.24 23.47 -1.38
N GLY A 426 -2.27 22.43 -2.21
CA GLY A 426 -1.33 21.30 -2.16
C GLY A 426 -1.59 20.28 -1.05
N ILE A 427 -2.72 20.38 -0.34
CA ILE A 427 -3.09 19.48 0.77
C ILE A 427 -4.24 18.55 0.33
N LYS A 428 -4.32 17.34 0.89
CA LYS A 428 -5.42 16.40 0.64
C LYS A 428 -6.78 17.10 0.91
N MET A 429 -7.68 17.04 -0.07
CA MET A 429 -9.04 17.55 0.08
C MET A 429 -9.78 16.82 1.20
N GLY A 430 -10.46 17.57 2.05
CA GLY A 430 -11.17 16.98 3.18
C GLY A 430 -11.84 18.01 4.08
N LYS A 431 -12.54 17.53 5.11
CA LYS A 431 -13.34 18.35 6.03
C LYS A 431 -12.56 19.44 6.78
N ARG A 432 -11.23 19.31 6.87
CA ARG A 432 -10.36 20.28 7.56
C ARG A 432 -10.24 21.59 6.79
N PHE A 433 -10.31 21.53 5.45
CA PHE A 433 -10.21 22.69 4.55
C PHE A 433 -11.28 22.58 3.47
N PRO A 434 -12.58 22.77 3.83
CA PRO A 434 -13.70 22.54 2.94
C PRO A 434 -13.72 23.49 1.73
N GLU A 435 -13.10 24.67 1.84
CA GLU A 435 -12.99 25.67 0.77
C GLU A 435 -12.10 25.21 -0.41
N PHE A 436 -11.25 24.21 -0.20
CA PHE A 436 -10.40 23.63 -1.25
C PHE A 436 -10.96 22.31 -1.79
N VAL A 437 -12.10 21.84 -1.30
CA VAL A 437 -12.75 20.63 -1.80
C VAL A 437 -13.44 20.93 -3.12
N VAL A 438 -13.09 20.18 -4.16
CA VAL A 438 -13.74 20.26 -5.47
C VAL A 438 -14.70 19.09 -5.61
N ASN A 439 -15.97 19.40 -5.86
CA ASN A 439 -16.99 18.39 -6.13
C ASN A 439 -16.99 18.05 -7.63
N PRO A 440 -16.71 16.82 -8.05
CA PRO A 440 -16.76 16.40 -9.44
C PRO A 440 -18.10 16.72 -10.13
N SER A 441 -19.24 16.61 -9.41
CA SER A 441 -20.55 16.90 -9.97
C SER A 441 -20.71 18.36 -10.41
N ASP A 442 -20.08 19.31 -9.70
CA ASP A 442 -20.09 20.72 -10.11
C ASP A 442 -19.28 20.94 -11.38
N ILE A 443 -18.13 20.28 -11.50
CA ILE A 443 -17.31 20.37 -12.72
C ILE A 443 -18.02 19.73 -13.92
N VAL A 444 -18.67 18.58 -13.71
CA VAL A 444 -19.46 17.92 -14.77
C VAL A 444 -20.61 18.81 -15.23
N ARG A 445 -21.35 19.45 -14.31
CA ARG A 445 -22.43 20.37 -14.64
C ARG A 445 -21.94 21.59 -15.43
N ASP A 446 -20.83 22.19 -15.02
CA ASP A 446 -20.39 23.50 -15.54
C ASP A 446 -19.50 23.35 -16.79
N TYR A 447 -18.74 22.28 -16.91
CA TYR A 447 -17.77 22.06 -17.99
C TYR A 447 -18.03 20.81 -18.84
N GLY A 448 -18.79 19.84 -18.32
CA GLY A 448 -19.03 18.54 -18.94
C GLY A 448 -18.10 17.44 -18.48
N ALA A 449 -18.58 16.19 -18.52
CA ALA A 449 -17.85 15.02 -18.06
C ALA A 449 -16.53 14.79 -18.82
N ASP A 450 -16.54 14.95 -20.14
CA ASP A 450 -15.34 14.79 -20.99
C ASP A 450 -14.25 15.82 -20.64
N THR A 451 -14.63 17.02 -20.23
CA THR A 451 -13.66 18.04 -19.78
C THR A 451 -12.97 17.61 -18.49
N LEU A 452 -13.73 17.08 -17.53
CA LEU A 452 -13.17 16.58 -16.28
C LEU A 452 -12.22 15.40 -16.54
N ARG A 453 -12.66 14.41 -17.32
CA ARG A 453 -11.86 13.23 -17.69
C ARG A 453 -10.56 13.64 -18.40
N LEU A 454 -10.65 14.53 -19.39
CA LEU A 454 -9.48 15.03 -20.12
C LEU A 454 -8.52 15.77 -19.20
N TYR A 455 -9.04 16.60 -18.30
CA TYR A 455 -8.23 17.36 -17.36
C TYR A 455 -7.47 16.45 -16.40
N GLU A 456 -8.15 15.48 -15.77
CA GLU A 456 -7.54 14.55 -14.83
C GLU A 456 -6.43 13.70 -15.47
N MET A 457 -6.63 13.25 -16.71
CA MET A 457 -5.62 12.51 -17.45
C MET A 457 -4.47 13.38 -17.95
N PHE A 458 -4.71 14.68 -18.18
CA PHE A 458 -3.73 15.60 -18.73
C PHE A 458 -2.85 16.29 -17.69
N MET A 459 -3.31 16.45 -16.45
CA MET A 459 -2.64 17.29 -15.44
C MET A 459 -1.25 16.81 -14.98
N GLY A 460 -0.79 15.64 -15.43
CA GLY A 460 0.55 15.10 -15.16
C GLY A 460 0.61 13.57 -15.21
N PRO A 461 1.76 12.95 -14.88
CA PRO A 461 1.88 11.50 -14.81
C PRO A 461 0.84 10.88 -13.89
N LEU A 462 0.30 9.71 -14.24
CA LEU A 462 -0.79 9.07 -13.49
C LEU A 462 -0.43 8.87 -12.01
N GLU A 463 0.78 8.44 -11.74
CA GLU A 463 1.25 8.10 -10.38
C GLU A 463 1.56 9.30 -9.49
N ALA A 464 1.71 10.50 -10.07
CA ALA A 464 2.10 11.69 -9.32
C ALA A 464 0.88 12.36 -8.66
N SER A 465 1.00 12.71 -7.37
CA SER A 465 0.03 13.60 -6.72
C SER A 465 0.13 15.02 -7.28
N LYS A 466 -1.01 15.67 -7.50
CA LYS A 466 -1.11 16.94 -8.25
C LYS A 466 -2.12 17.88 -7.60
N PRO A 467 -1.81 19.19 -7.49
CA PRO A 467 -2.78 20.17 -7.02
C PRO A 467 -3.83 20.45 -8.11
N TRP A 468 -5.08 20.63 -7.69
CA TRP A 468 -6.17 21.07 -8.56
C TRP A 468 -5.91 22.45 -9.14
N SER A 469 -6.22 22.65 -10.43
CA SER A 469 -6.12 23.93 -11.13
C SER A 469 -7.38 24.24 -11.94
N ALA A 470 -8.14 25.26 -11.55
CA ALA A 470 -9.32 25.70 -12.28
C ALA A 470 -8.96 26.17 -13.73
N THR A 471 -7.83 26.86 -13.88
CA THR A 471 -7.36 27.31 -15.21
C THR A 471 -6.96 26.13 -16.10
N GLY A 472 -6.52 25.01 -15.50
CA GLY A 472 -6.25 23.77 -16.22
C GLY A 472 -7.53 23.15 -16.78
N VAL A 473 -8.63 23.14 -16.01
CA VAL A 473 -9.96 22.68 -16.46
C VAL A 473 -10.45 23.50 -17.65
N GLU A 474 -10.33 24.85 -17.58
CA GLU A 474 -10.67 25.72 -18.69
C GLU A 474 -9.80 25.46 -19.94
N GLY A 475 -8.53 25.13 -19.74
CA GLY A 475 -7.62 24.72 -20.82
C GLY A 475 -8.09 23.46 -21.53
N ALA A 476 -8.51 22.43 -20.75
CA ALA A 476 -9.08 21.20 -21.27
C ALA A 476 -10.37 21.47 -22.06
N LYS A 477 -11.27 22.30 -21.51
CA LYS A 477 -12.50 22.70 -22.23
C LYS A 477 -12.20 23.37 -23.56
N ARG A 478 -11.26 24.33 -23.60
CA ARG A 478 -10.86 24.99 -24.83
C ARG A 478 -10.33 24.03 -25.89
N PHE A 479 -9.57 23.01 -25.48
CA PHE A 479 -9.10 21.97 -26.40
C PHE A 479 -10.28 21.20 -27.01
N ILE A 480 -11.23 20.74 -26.19
CA ILE A 480 -12.42 20.02 -26.66
C ILE A 480 -13.22 20.90 -27.65
N VAL A 481 -13.44 22.17 -27.33
CA VAL A 481 -14.14 23.11 -28.23
C VAL A 481 -13.40 23.27 -29.57
N ARG A 482 -12.08 23.33 -29.57
CA ARG A 482 -11.29 23.37 -30.81
C ARG A 482 -11.45 22.09 -31.62
N VAL A 483 -11.38 20.92 -30.99
CA VAL A 483 -11.62 19.63 -31.65
C VAL A 483 -13.01 19.63 -32.28
N TRP A 484 -14.04 19.97 -31.50
CA TRP A 484 -15.42 20.04 -31.95
C TRP A 484 -15.57 20.95 -33.16
N ASN A 485 -15.14 22.20 -33.07
CA ASN A 485 -15.28 23.19 -34.16
C ASN A 485 -14.55 22.77 -35.43
N PHE A 486 -13.45 22.05 -35.33
CA PHE A 486 -12.73 21.59 -36.52
C PHE A 486 -13.47 20.46 -37.22
N PHE A 487 -13.86 19.41 -36.50
CA PHE A 487 -14.43 18.19 -37.10
C PHE A 487 -15.93 18.26 -37.42
N THR A 488 -16.65 19.22 -36.84
CA THR A 488 -18.07 19.48 -37.21
C THR A 488 -18.22 20.36 -38.43
N ASN A 489 -17.16 20.98 -38.93
CA ASN A 489 -17.19 21.72 -40.20
C ASN A 489 -16.85 20.78 -41.38
N PRO A 490 -17.82 20.44 -42.25
CA PRO A 490 -17.61 19.49 -43.35
C PRO A 490 -16.53 19.97 -44.35
N ASP A 491 -16.31 21.28 -44.51
CA ASP A 491 -15.28 21.82 -45.39
C ASP A 491 -13.86 21.48 -44.92
N ASN A 492 -13.68 21.17 -43.65
CA ASN A 492 -12.40 20.76 -43.09
C ASN A 492 -12.08 19.27 -43.33
N ILE A 493 -13.04 18.46 -43.78
CA ILE A 493 -12.82 17.04 -44.05
C ILE A 493 -12.52 16.84 -45.52
N SER A 494 -11.23 16.79 -45.86
CA SER A 494 -10.75 16.74 -47.23
C SER A 494 -9.31 16.23 -47.31
N ASP A 495 -8.98 15.54 -48.41
CA ASP A 495 -7.62 15.03 -48.70
C ASP A 495 -6.66 16.11 -49.26
N ALA A 496 -7.09 17.36 -49.36
CA ALA A 496 -6.32 18.42 -50.03
C ALA A 496 -4.88 18.57 -49.51
N ASN A 497 -4.66 18.38 -48.21
CA ASN A 497 -3.33 18.52 -47.56
C ASN A 497 -2.87 17.22 -46.88
N LYS A 498 -3.25 16.05 -47.43
CA LYS A 498 -2.96 14.72 -46.85
C LYS A 498 -1.46 14.53 -46.60
N ASP A 499 -0.62 14.86 -47.58
CA ASP A 499 0.83 14.65 -47.50
C ASP A 499 1.49 15.44 -46.36
N GLU A 500 1.00 16.66 -46.07
CA GLU A 500 1.50 17.49 -44.97
C GLU A 500 1.16 16.91 -43.58
N LEU A 501 0.14 16.09 -43.51
CA LEU A 501 -0.35 15.49 -42.26
C LEU A 501 0.11 14.05 -42.06
N THR A 502 0.47 13.35 -43.15
CA THR A 502 0.73 11.90 -43.14
C THR A 502 1.75 11.51 -42.06
N MET A 503 2.91 12.12 -42.07
CA MET A 503 3.95 11.81 -41.09
C MET A 503 3.49 12.07 -39.65
N LEU A 504 2.93 13.27 -39.40
CA LEU A 504 2.46 13.62 -38.05
C LEU A 504 1.30 12.74 -37.57
N TYR A 505 0.40 12.30 -38.46
CA TYR A 505 -0.67 11.39 -38.14
C TYR A 505 -0.09 10.02 -37.66
N HIS A 506 0.79 9.41 -38.43
CA HIS A 506 1.40 8.12 -38.06
C HIS A 506 2.25 8.22 -36.80
N GLN A 507 3.00 9.31 -36.61
CA GLN A 507 3.69 9.63 -35.37
C GLN A 507 2.73 9.75 -34.18
N THR A 508 1.56 10.37 -34.40
CA THR A 508 0.55 10.56 -33.36
C THR A 508 -0.06 9.22 -32.96
N VAL A 509 -0.46 8.39 -33.94
CA VAL A 509 -0.99 7.04 -33.64
C VAL A 509 0.05 6.22 -32.87
N LYS A 510 1.29 6.17 -33.37
CA LYS A 510 2.38 5.44 -32.71
C LYS A 510 2.61 5.91 -31.27
N LYS A 511 2.72 7.22 -31.08
CA LYS A 511 2.98 7.82 -29.75
C LYS A 511 1.82 7.57 -28.80
N VAL A 512 0.58 7.81 -29.22
CA VAL A 512 -0.60 7.61 -28.37
C VAL A 512 -0.79 6.13 -28.01
N THR A 513 -0.57 5.21 -28.95
CA THR A 513 -0.59 3.77 -28.70
C THR A 513 0.38 3.40 -27.59
N ASN A 514 1.65 3.76 -27.75
CA ASN A 514 2.69 3.46 -26.77
C ASN A 514 2.40 4.11 -25.40
N ASP A 515 1.93 5.34 -25.40
CA ASP A 515 1.61 6.06 -24.17
C ASP A 515 0.41 5.45 -23.44
N PHE A 516 -0.62 4.98 -24.15
CA PHE A 516 -1.75 4.30 -23.54
C PHE A 516 -1.38 2.94 -22.95
N GLU A 517 -0.55 2.16 -23.65
CA GLU A 517 -0.02 0.89 -23.13
C GLU A 517 0.79 1.09 -21.84
N ASN A 518 1.46 2.24 -21.69
CA ASN A 518 2.25 2.60 -20.52
C ASN A 518 1.54 3.54 -19.53
N LEU A 519 0.22 3.77 -19.69
CA LEU A 519 -0.59 4.67 -18.87
C LEU A 519 -0.06 6.12 -18.79
N ALA A 520 0.68 6.56 -19.81
CA ALA A 520 1.25 7.90 -19.94
C ALA A 520 0.25 8.87 -20.63
N PHE A 521 -0.97 8.95 -20.11
CA PHE A 521 -2.08 9.67 -20.72
C PHE A 521 -1.81 11.15 -20.98
N ASN A 522 -1.06 11.81 -20.09
CA ASN A 522 -0.72 13.22 -20.23
C ASN A 522 0.14 13.52 -21.46
N THR A 523 1.07 12.62 -21.80
CA THR A 523 1.89 12.77 -23.01
C THR A 523 1.12 12.38 -24.28
N ALA A 524 0.23 11.39 -24.20
CA ALA A 524 -0.70 11.07 -25.27
C ALA A 524 -1.60 12.26 -25.64
N ILE A 525 -2.21 12.91 -24.64
CA ILE A 525 -3.04 14.11 -24.83
C ILE A 525 -2.21 15.26 -25.41
N SER A 526 -0.98 15.45 -24.92
CA SER A 526 -0.07 16.45 -25.49
C SER A 526 0.19 16.22 -26.99
N GLN A 527 0.38 14.97 -27.39
CA GLN A 527 0.56 14.61 -28.80
C GLN A 527 -0.71 14.87 -29.62
N MET A 528 -1.89 14.56 -29.08
CA MET A 528 -3.18 14.89 -29.71
C MET A 528 -3.33 16.41 -29.90
N MET A 529 -2.90 17.20 -28.91
CA MET A 529 -2.91 18.68 -29.03
C MET A 529 -1.97 19.17 -30.14
N ILE A 530 -0.80 18.56 -30.32
CA ILE A 530 0.13 18.86 -31.41
C ILE A 530 -0.54 18.59 -32.77
N PHE A 531 -1.20 17.43 -32.90
CA PHE A 531 -1.93 17.08 -34.12
C PHE A 531 -3.03 18.12 -34.44
N VAL A 532 -3.89 18.45 -33.46
CA VAL A 532 -4.94 19.46 -33.63
C VAL A 532 -4.35 20.85 -34.01
N ASN A 533 -3.23 21.24 -33.42
CA ASN A 533 -2.57 22.49 -33.78
C ASN A 533 -2.13 22.49 -35.23
N GLN A 534 -1.66 21.37 -35.77
CA GLN A 534 -1.30 21.26 -37.20
C GLN A 534 -2.55 21.30 -38.09
N LEU A 535 -3.67 20.66 -37.70
CA LEU A 535 -4.92 20.70 -38.41
C LEU A 535 -5.39 22.16 -38.66
N TYR A 536 -5.28 23.01 -37.65
CA TYR A 536 -5.61 24.44 -37.80
C TYR A 536 -4.66 25.23 -38.70
N LYS A 537 -3.44 24.72 -38.94
CA LYS A 537 -2.50 25.33 -39.89
C LYS A 537 -2.76 24.87 -41.31
N THR A 538 -3.02 23.58 -41.52
CA THR A 538 -3.30 22.99 -42.84
C THR A 538 -4.72 23.30 -43.33
N GLY A 539 -5.67 23.53 -42.40
CA GLY A 539 -7.07 23.83 -42.68
C GLY A 539 -7.93 22.63 -43.03
N THR A 540 -7.35 21.49 -43.41
CA THR A 540 -8.09 20.26 -43.77
C THR A 540 -7.50 19.02 -43.14
N CYS A 541 -8.31 17.97 -43.02
CA CYS A 541 -7.94 16.66 -42.51
C CYS A 541 -8.58 15.58 -43.38
N PRO A 542 -7.84 14.57 -43.87
CA PRO A 542 -8.41 13.38 -44.50
C PRO A 542 -9.39 12.68 -43.56
N LYS A 543 -10.50 12.17 -44.10
CA LYS A 543 -11.52 11.45 -43.31
C LYS A 543 -10.91 10.30 -42.51
N GLU A 544 -10.03 9.50 -43.11
CA GLU A 544 -9.31 8.41 -42.48
C GLU A 544 -8.50 8.87 -41.24
N TYR A 545 -7.82 10.02 -41.33
CA TYR A 545 -7.06 10.57 -40.22
C TYR A 545 -7.96 11.16 -39.12
N ALA A 546 -9.07 11.78 -39.53
CA ALA A 546 -10.10 12.25 -38.60
C ALA A 546 -10.68 11.08 -37.78
N GLU A 547 -11.07 10.02 -38.45
CA GLU A 547 -11.60 8.78 -37.80
C GLU A 547 -10.58 8.19 -36.84
N GLY A 548 -9.33 8.02 -37.25
CA GLY A 548 -8.26 7.52 -36.38
C GLY A 548 -8.00 8.39 -35.15
N PHE A 549 -7.99 9.72 -35.33
CA PHE A 549 -7.85 10.64 -34.21
C PHE A 549 -9.03 10.57 -33.24
N ILE A 550 -10.27 10.51 -33.74
CA ILE A 550 -11.46 10.46 -32.89
C ILE A 550 -11.51 9.13 -32.11
N LYS A 551 -11.10 8.01 -32.72
CA LYS A 551 -10.97 6.72 -32.01
C LYS A 551 -10.02 6.81 -30.81
N MET A 552 -8.86 7.46 -30.97
CA MET A 552 -7.93 7.68 -29.85
C MET A 552 -8.51 8.62 -28.79
N LEU A 553 -9.15 9.71 -29.21
CA LEU A 553 -9.75 10.70 -28.30
C LEU A 553 -10.93 10.11 -27.51
N SER A 554 -11.74 9.24 -28.12
CA SER A 554 -12.94 8.67 -27.50
C SER A 554 -12.65 7.87 -26.24
N CYS A 555 -11.45 7.30 -26.09
CA CYS A 555 -11.04 6.61 -24.87
C CYS A 555 -10.98 7.55 -23.65
N ILE A 556 -10.72 8.84 -23.87
CA ILE A 556 -10.66 9.87 -22.82
C ILE A 556 -11.96 10.69 -22.80
N CYS A 557 -12.44 11.09 -23.96
CA CYS A 557 -13.63 11.93 -24.17
C CYS A 557 -14.73 11.15 -24.91
N PRO A 558 -15.40 10.16 -24.25
CA PRO A 558 -16.31 9.26 -24.94
C PRO A 558 -17.53 9.95 -25.55
N HIS A 559 -18.12 10.95 -24.89
CA HIS A 559 -19.31 11.63 -25.41
C HIS A 559 -19.00 12.45 -26.65
N VAL A 560 -17.90 13.20 -26.62
CA VAL A 560 -17.41 13.97 -27.78
C VAL A 560 -16.98 13.03 -28.90
N GLY A 561 -16.35 11.91 -28.57
CA GLY A 561 -15.92 10.89 -29.51
C GLY A 561 -17.10 10.28 -30.27
N GLU A 562 -18.15 9.82 -29.58
CA GLU A 562 -19.37 9.24 -30.17
C GLU A 562 -20.08 10.25 -31.08
N GLU A 563 -20.25 11.49 -30.63
CA GLU A 563 -20.93 12.51 -31.43
C GLU A 563 -20.15 12.87 -32.69
N LEU A 564 -18.82 13.04 -32.59
CA LEU A 564 -17.99 13.30 -33.76
C LEU A 564 -17.94 12.12 -34.74
N TRP A 565 -18.01 10.88 -34.21
CA TRP A 565 -18.10 9.67 -35.01
C TRP A 565 -19.38 9.65 -35.85
N SER A 566 -20.51 10.01 -35.23
CA SER A 566 -21.80 10.19 -35.96
C SER A 566 -21.73 11.33 -36.99
N VAL A 567 -21.11 12.47 -36.66
CA VAL A 567 -20.93 13.60 -37.58
C VAL A 567 -20.14 13.19 -38.83
N LEU A 568 -19.16 12.26 -38.72
CA LEU A 568 -18.42 11.70 -39.83
C LEU A 568 -19.21 10.68 -40.67
N GLY A 569 -20.47 10.40 -40.30
CA GLY A 569 -21.41 9.58 -41.06
C GLY A 569 -21.44 8.12 -40.70
N HIS A 570 -21.11 7.78 -39.44
CA HIS A 570 -21.22 6.44 -38.88
C HIS A 570 -22.47 6.31 -38.01
N ASP A 571 -23.22 5.23 -38.18
CA ASP A 571 -24.48 4.96 -37.46
C ASP A 571 -24.25 4.06 -36.21
N ASP A 572 -23.14 3.33 -36.19
CA ASP A 572 -22.76 2.44 -35.08
C ASP A 572 -21.86 3.16 -34.03
N THR A 573 -21.80 2.62 -32.82
CA THR A 573 -20.96 3.15 -31.74
C THR A 573 -19.46 3.00 -32.07
N ILE A 574 -18.67 4.02 -31.73
CA ILE A 574 -17.20 4.01 -31.87
C ILE A 574 -16.53 3.01 -30.88
N ALA A 575 -17.26 2.59 -29.84
CA ALA A 575 -16.70 1.80 -28.74
C ALA A 575 -16.13 0.44 -29.17
N TYR A 576 -16.62 -0.13 -30.26
CA TYR A 576 -16.18 -1.43 -30.80
C TYR A 576 -15.29 -1.31 -32.03
N GLU A 577 -14.93 -0.10 -32.43
CA GLU A 577 -14.08 0.14 -33.57
C GLU A 577 -12.62 -0.25 -33.31
N ALA A 578 -11.99 -0.82 -34.33
CA ALA A 578 -10.58 -1.20 -34.24
C ALA A 578 -9.68 0.02 -34.02
N TRP A 579 -8.67 -0.16 -33.16
CA TRP A 579 -7.66 0.85 -32.91
C TRP A 579 -6.92 1.26 -34.19
N PRO A 580 -6.65 2.56 -34.43
CA PRO A 580 -5.97 3.00 -35.63
C PRO A 580 -4.55 2.44 -35.74
N GLN A 581 -4.15 2.06 -36.96
CA GLN A 581 -2.82 1.53 -37.22
C GLN A 581 -1.89 2.60 -37.76
N PHE A 582 -0.61 2.50 -37.46
CA PHE A 582 0.42 3.36 -38.04
C PHE A 582 1.35 2.54 -38.94
N ILE A 583 1.95 3.22 -39.90
CA ILE A 583 2.96 2.65 -40.77
C ILE A 583 4.30 3.19 -40.34
N GLU A 584 5.22 2.29 -39.93
CA GLU A 584 6.50 2.65 -39.31
C GLU A 584 7.33 3.56 -40.20
N GLU A 585 7.40 3.26 -41.52
CA GLU A 585 8.16 4.02 -42.49
C GLU A 585 7.67 5.46 -42.63
N LEU A 586 6.39 5.71 -42.38
CA LEU A 586 5.78 7.04 -42.41
C LEU A 586 5.96 7.83 -41.12
N THR A 587 6.52 7.23 -40.08
CA THR A 587 6.81 7.94 -38.80
C THR A 587 8.18 8.60 -38.79
N VAL A 588 9.04 8.28 -39.72
CA VAL A 588 10.44 8.71 -39.75
C VAL A 588 10.54 9.97 -40.63
N GLU A 589 11.20 10.99 -40.13
CA GLU A 589 11.56 12.14 -40.92
C GLU A 589 12.71 11.77 -41.85
N ASP A 590 12.51 11.84 -43.18
CA ASP A 590 13.57 11.59 -44.16
C ASP A 590 14.65 12.67 -44.16
N ALA A 591 14.47 13.71 -43.37
CA ALA A 591 15.39 14.82 -43.27
C ALA A 591 15.74 15.15 -41.82
N VAL A 592 16.98 15.51 -41.58
CA VAL A 592 17.52 15.98 -40.30
C VAL A 592 17.91 17.46 -40.39
N GLU A 593 17.64 18.20 -39.32
CA GLU A 593 18.10 19.57 -39.17
C GLU A 593 19.51 19.60 -38.59
N ILE A 594 20.43 20.21 -39.32
CA ILE A 594 21.83 20.34 -38.90
C ILE A 594 22.14 21.79 -38.64
N ALA A 595 22.59 22.08 -37.40
CA ALA A 595 23.06 23.42 -37.06
C ALA A 595 24.38 23.75 -37.74
N VAL A 596 24.41 24.84 -38.52
CA VAL A 596 25.62 25.32 -39.18
C VAL A 596 26.31 26.34 -38.28
N GLN A 597 27.56 26.06 -37.95
CA GLN A 597 28.39 26.93 -37.11
C GLN A 597 29.55 27.56 -37.89
N ILE A 598 29.80 28.83 -37.66
CA ILE A 598 30.99 29.54 -38.12
C ILE A 598 31.76 29.98 -36.85
N ASN A 599 33.03 29.54 -36.74
CA ASN A 599 33.89 29.85 -35.60
C ASN A 599 33.22 29.51 -34.25
N GLY A 600 32.55 28.32 -34.16
CA GLY A 600 31.91 27.83 -32.94
C GLY A 600 30.56 28.49 -32.57
N LYS A 601 30.04 29.42 -33.38
CA LYS A 601 28.75 30.09 -33.17
C LYS A 601 27.74 29.66 -34.26
N THR A 602 26.55 29.19 -33.83
CA THR A 602 25.47 28.81 -34.74
C THR A 602 25.04 30.05 -35.58
N LYS A 603 25.06 29.91 -36.89
CA LYS A 603 24.75 30.95 -37.85
C LYS A 603 23.57 30.62 -38.77
N GLY A 604 23.21 29.37 -38.86
CA GLY A 604 22.08 28.87 -39.64
C GLY A 604 21.70 27.46 -39.24
N VAL A 605 20.61 26.96 -39.80
CA VAL A 605 20.16 25.57 -39.72
C VAL A 605 19.86 25.12 -41.14
N VAL A 606 20.26 23.92 -41.49
CA VAL A 606 19.96 23.34 -42.81
C VAL A 606 19.23 22.03 -42.63
N LYS A 607 18.20 21.80 -43.42
CA LYS A 607 17.46 20.55 -43.48
C LYS A 607 17.97 19.71 -44.64
N VAL A 608 18.51 18.53 -44.37
CA VAL A 608 19.09 17.62 -45.35
C VAL A 608 18.55 16.20 -45.15
N SER A 609 18.52 15.40 -46.21
CA SER A 609 18.14 13.97 -46.08
C SER A 609 19.00 13.29 -45.02
N LYS A 610 18.40 12.39 -44.25
CA LYS A 610 19.09 11.58 -43.24
C LYS A 610 20.23 10.73 -43.84
N ASP A 611 20.04 10.35 -45.12
CA ASP A 611 21.00 9.54 -45.89
C ASP A 611 21.91 10.40 -46.77
N ALA A 612 21.86 11.73 -46.63
CA ALA A 612 22.71 12.62 -47.40
C ALA A 612 24.18 12.37 -47.06
N ASP A 613 25.00 12.28 -48.09
CA ASP A 613 26.45 12.16 -47.93
C ASP A 613 27.04 13.49 -47.39
N LYS A 614 28.29 13.37 -46.92
CA LYS A 614 29.00 14.51 -46.33
C LYS A 614 29.09 15.73 -47.25
N ASP A 615 29.28 15.49 -48.55
CA ASP A 615 29.50 16.56 -49.51
C ASP A 615 28.19 17.30 -49.78
N THR A 616 27.08 16.61 -49.89
CA THR A 616 25.73 17.16 -49.99
C THR A 616 25.38 17.99 -48.74
N VAL A 617 25.68 17.49 -47.55
CA VAL A 617 25.44 18.23 -46.31
C VAL A 617 26.27 19.51 -46.23
N LEU A 618 27.56 19.44 -46.58
CA LEU A 618 28.44 20.59 -46.56
C LEU A 618 28.04 21.63 -47.62
N ALA A 619 27.60 21.19 -48.78
CA ALA A 619 27.10 22.11 -49.83
C ALA A 619 25.85 22.87 -49.35
N ALA A 620 24.87 22.14 -48.81
CA ALA A 620 23.65 22.75 -48.26
C ALA A 620 23.96 23.69 -47.08
N ALA A 621 24.89 23.28 -46.20
CA ALA A 621 25.31 24.13 -45.09
C ALA A 621 25.97 25.44 -45.53
N LYS A 622 26.83 25.40 -46.55
CA LYS A 622 27.47 26.60 -47.13
C LYS A 622 26.45 27.52 -47.76
N ASP A 623 25.50 26.99 -48.48
CA ASP A 623 24.45 27.79 -49.09
C ASP A 623 23.56 28.49 -48.04
N ALA A 624 23.17 27.76 -46.98
CA ALA A 624 22.37 28.30 -45.90
C ALA A 624 23.00 29.47 -45.12
N VAL A 625 24.33 29.57 -45.14
CA VAL A 625 25.07 30.65 -44.45
C VAL A 625 25.93 31.51 -45.42
N LYS A 626 25.65 31.45 -46.70
CA LYS A 626 26.43 32.06 -47.80
C LYS A 626 26.76 33.53 -47.56
N GLU A 627 25.81 34.31 -47.07
CA GLU A 627 26.01 35.74 -46.79
C GLU A 627 26.91 36.01 -45.58
N LYS A 628 27.19 35.00 -44.76
CA LYS A 628 27.99 35.09 -43.53
C LYS A 628 29.35 34.41 -43.66
N LEU A 629 29.63 33.77 -44.82
CA LEU A 629 30.90 33.12 -45.11
C LEU A 629 31.94 34.14 -45.60
N THR A 630 33.16 34.04 -45.05
CA THR A 630 34.32 34.77 -45.59
C THR A 630 34.96 33.97 -46.74
N PRO A 631 35.66 34.63 -47.68
CA PRO A 631 36.24 33.95 -48.85
C PRO A 631 37.26 32.87 -48.54
N ASN A 632 37.87 32.87 -47.33
CA ASN A 632 38.87 31.91 -46.90
C ASN A 632 38.31 30.97 -45.83
N ILE A 633 37.88 29.76 -46.22
CA ILE A 633 37.49 28.69 -45.30
C ILE A 633 38.77 27.92 -44.95
N VAL A 634 39.19 27.98 -43.70
CA VAL A 634 40.43 27.31 -43.20
C VAL A 634 40.21 25.84 -42.98
N LYS A 635 39.02 25.41 -42.49
CA LYS A 635 38.71 24.02 -42.18
C LYS A 635 37.19 23.81 -42.17
N GLU A 636 36.76 22.68 -42.74
CA GLU A 636 35.36 22.23 -42.69
C GLU A 636 35.28 20.98 -41.80
N ILE A 637 34.37 20.99 -40.85
CA ILE A 637 34.15 19.86 -39.94
C ILE A 637 32.68 19.43 -40.03
N TYR A 638 32.45 18.19 -40.40
CA TYR A 638 31.15 17.55 -40.39
C TYR A 638 31.11 16.53 -39.25
N VAL A 639 30.16 16.66 -38.36
CA VAL A 639 29.87 15.70 -37.30
C VAL A 639 28.54 15.04 -37.59
N GLN A 640 28.55 13.75 -37.88
CA GLN A 640 27.35 12.99 -38.18
C GLN A 640 26.52 12.87 -36.88
N ILE A 641 25.42 13.58 -36.79
CA ILE A 641 24.51 13.51 -35.66
C ILE A 641 23.63 12.27 -35.83
N GLY A 642 23.69 11.31 -34.93
CA GLY A 642 22.80 10.16 -34.94
C GLY A 642 23.37 8.83 -34.41
N ARG A 643 24.59 8.80 -33.86
CA ARG A 643 25.07 7.67 -33.04
C ARG A 643 25.61 8.19 -31.72
N ALA A 644 24.74 8.35 -30.76
CA ALA A 644 25.13 8.42 -29.37
C ALA A 644 25.54 7.00 -28.95
N HIS A 645 26.82 6.77 -28.74
CA HIS A 645 27.26 5.69 -27.86
C HIS A 645 27.20 6.25 -26.44
N VAL A 646 26.34 5.66 -25.61
CA VAL A 646 26.39 5.74 -24.15
C VAL A 646 27.56 4.92 -23.66
#